data_6eeda09a404d62f859f0cbce0dd72a07
#
_entry.id   6eeda09a404d62f859f0cbce0dd72a07
#
_cell.length_a   1.000
_cell.length_b   1.000
_cell.length_c   1.000
_cell.angle_alpha   90.00
_cell.angle_beta   90.00
_cell.angle_gamma   90.00
#
_symmetry.space_group_name_H-M   'P 1'
#
loop_
_entity.id
_entity.type
_entity.pdbx_description
1 polymer ?
#
loop_
_entity_poly.entity_id
_entity_poly.type
_entity_poly.pdbx_seq_one_letter_code
_entity_poly.pdbx_strand_id
1 'polypeptide(L)'
;MLAKELDIHTYGDLLMYFPFRMVDRSHISTLNHFNPEEPYLVFKGHIHDMHTVTSGRSARLEATFSDGTGSMALVWFQGIKWIRESVRSNVLYNVMGKPTLFGSTWQIAHPDIEPSIPEGNQPRHPFLPIYSTTEKAKAKGFSSRGIARLTDTLIQQLPSYLPETLPASVIEKYRLMDRLSALKAMHYPDTMQTWQQAMFREKFEELFLHQLDFQSSRISRRNHSVGRVFSIVGDHFNDFYNKNLTFTLTGAQKRVVKEIRTDMRSGRQMNRLLQGDVGSGKTLVALLTMLIALDNGCQTCLMAPTEILASQHYASFTKMLAGLDIKVELLVGALKHSQKNAIKQRLVKGEVDILIGTHALLEDDVQFAQLGYVVIDEQHRFGVEQRAKLWGKSDIPPHVLVMTATPIPRTLAMTLYADLDCSVIDELPPGRHPVITTHGTDAQRLKLFAFMRQQIAQGRQVYVVYPLINESEKLDLKDIMDGYESISRSFPQPQYQLSIVHGQMPAEAKAYEMDRFKRGETNIMVSTTVIEVGVDVPNATVMVIENAERFGLSQLHQLRGRVGRGGSQSYCILMTKEELSRTSQQRIQTMCSTTDGFAIAEADLRLRGPGDLQGLQQSGMLDLKVADIVDDEPLVRATRDEVRTILENDPDLLLPENKPLRQYLQNKPSSNQWGKIS
;
A
#
# COMPACT_ATOMS: atom_id res chain seq x y z
N MET A 1 -14.90 -10.04 -27.45
CA MET A 1 -15.50 -10.15 -26.10
C MET A 1 -14.42 -10.51 -25.08
N LEU A 2 -13.68 -11.61 -25.29
CA LEU A 2 -12.53 -11.95 -24.42
C LEU A 2 -11.55 -10.78 -24.29
N ALA A 3 -11.18 -10.12 -25.41
CA ALA A 3 -10.29 -8.97 -25.39
C ALA A 3 -10.84 -7.73 -24.65
N LYS A 4 -12.16 -7.49 -24.71
CA LYS A 4 -12.77 -6.29 -24.10
C LYS A 4 -13.10 -6.45 -22.62
N GLU A 5 -13.44 -7.67 -22.18
CA GLU A 5 -13.96 -7.92 -20.84
C GLU A 5 -12.97 -8.65 -19.95
N LEU A 6 -12.03 -9.40 -20.53
CA LEU A 6 -11.07 -10.23 -19.79
C LEU A 6 -9.60 -9.97 -20.20
N ASP A 7 -9.36 -9.01 -21.09
CA ASP A 7 -8.04 -8.64 -21.62
C ASP A 7 -7.27 -9.83 -22.26
N ILE A 8 -7.99 -10.78 -22.84
CA ILE A 8 -7.43 -11.97 -23.52
C ILE A 8 -7.42 -11.71 -25.01
N HIS A 9 -6.25 -11.40 -25.58
CA HIS A 9 -6.04 -11.05 -26.99
C HIS A 9 -5.42 -12.17 -27.82
N THR A 10 -4.62 -13.04 -27.16
CA THR A 10 -3.85 -14.11 -27.81
C THR A 10 -4.10 -15.46 -27.16
N TYR A 11 -3.65 -16.53 -27.79
CA TYR A 11 -3.62 -17.86 -27.18
C TYR A 11 -2.69 -17.93 -25.97
N GLY A 12 -1.61 -17.14 -25.98
CA GLY A 12 -0.73 -16.97 -24.81
C GLY A 12 -1.46 -16.36 -23.63
N ASP A 13 -2.25 -15.30 -23.85
CA ASP A 13 -3.02 -14.67 -22.77
C ASP A 13 -4.05 -15.65 -22.19
N LEU A 14 -4.70 -16.47 -23.04
CA LEU A 14 -5.65 -17.48 -22.59
C LEU A 14 -4.94 -18.58 -21.77
N LEU A 15 -3.73 -19.00 -22.17
CA LEU A 15 -2.93 -19.97 -21.43
C LEU A 15 -2.43 -19.44 -20.09
N MET A 16 -2.19 -18.13 -20.00
CA MET A 16 -1.78 -17.45 -18.76
C MET A 16 -2.97 -16.89 -17.98
N TYR A 17 -4.21 -17.18 -18.39
CA TYR A 17 -5.42 -16.85 -17.66
C TYR A 17 -5.77 -17.96 -16.69
N PHE A 18 -5.12 -17.94 -15.52
CA PHE A 18 -5.21 -19.03 -14.56
C PHE A 18 -6.54 -19.06 -13.80
N PRO A 19 -7.03 -20.25 -13.42
CA PRO A 19 -8.18 -20.36 -12.54
C PRO A 19 -7.79 -19.91 -11.13
N PHE A 20 -8.66 -19.16 -10.49
CA PHE A 20 -8.44 -18.73 -9.10
C PHE A 20 -8.74 -19.84 -8.07
N ARG A 21 -9.40 -20.92 -8.51
CA ARG A 21 -9.75 -22.07 -7.66
C ARG A 21 -9.86 -23.33 -8.48
N MET A 22 -9.52 -24.47 -7.83
CA MET A 22 -9.81 -25.81 -8.28
C MET A 22 -10.90 -26.44 -7.41
N VAL A 23 -11.85 -27.14 -8.03
CA VAL A 23 -12.90 -27.91 -7.35
C VAL A 23 -12.64 -29.38 -7.56
N ASP A 24 -12.40 -30.11 -6.49
CA ASP A 24 -12.27 -31.55 -6.52
C ASP A 24 -13.64 -32.21 -6.71
N ARG A 25 -13.82 -32.89 -7.83
CA ARG A 25 -15.04 -33.64 -8.16
C ARG A 25 -15.06 -35.06 -7.65
N SER A 26 -13.93 -35.58 -7.18
CA SER A 26 -13.82 -36.91 -6.63
C SER A 26 -14.38 -37.02 -5.22
N HIS A 27 -14.42 -35.89 -4.49
CA HIS A 27 -14.97 -35.81 -3.15
C HIS A 27 -16.41 -35.33 -3.17
N ILE A 28 -17.36 -36.26 -3.02
CA ILE A 28 -18.79 -35.99 -2.97
C ILE A 28 -19.23 -35.96 -1.50
N SER A 29 -19.75 -34.81 -1.06
CA SER A 29 -20.30 -34.62 0.27
C SER A 29 -21.75 -35.09 0.34
N THR A 30 -22.22 -35.48 1.54
CA THR A 30 -23.61 -35.84 1.80
C THR A 30 -24.32 -34.73 2.56
N LEU A 31 -25.64 -34.60 2.34
CA LEU A 31 -26.43 -33.51 2.94
C LEU A 31 -26.62 -33.64 4.47
N ASN A 32 -26.48 -34.83 5.01
CA ASN A 32 -26.51 -35.04 6.45
C ASN A 32 -25.14 -34.84 7.13
N HIS A 33 -24.04 -34.77 6.36
CA HIS A 33 -22.71 -34.60 6.91
C HIS A 33 -21.80 -33.87 5.91
N PHE A 34 -21.71 -32.54 6.05
CA PHE A 34 -20.79 -31.70 5.29
C PHE A 34 -20.22 -30.59 6.20
N ASN A 35 -19.08 -30.06 5.84
CA ASN A 35 -18.45 -28.96 6.54
C ASN A 35 -18.91 -27.62 5.92
N PRO A 36 -19.75 -26.80 6.60
CA PRO A 36 -20.25 -25.55 6.04
C PRO A 36 -19.18 -24.45 5.89
N GLU A 37 -18.03 -24.62 6.52
CA GLU A 37 -16.88 -23.69 6.36
C GLU A 37 -16.13 -23.89 5.06
N GLU A 38 -16.34 -25.05 4.41
CA GLU A 38 -15.72 -25.27 3.10
C GLU A 38 -16.33 -24.35 2.05
N PRO A 39 -15.48 -23.68 1.29
CA PRO A 39 -15.93 -22.61 0.39
C PRO A 39 -16.68 -23.12 -0.84
N TYR A 40 -16.64 -24.42 -1.12
CA TYR A 40 -17.30 -25.02 -2.29
C TYR A 40 -17.38 -26.53 -2.14
N LEU A 41 -18.59 -27.06 -2.15
CA LEU A 41 -18.88 -28.48 -1.96
C LEU A 41 -19.55 -29.06 -3.20
N VAL A 42 -19.38 -30.37 -3.39
CA VAL A 42 -20.01 -31.15 -4.45
C VAL A 42 -20.96 -32.15 -3.83
N PHE A 43 -22.23 -32.10 -4.22
CA PHE A 43 -23.29 -33.01 -3.78
C PHE A 43 -23.83 -33.77 -4.98
N LYS A 44 -24.16 -35.02 -4.83
CA LYS A 44 -24.75 -35.87 -5.87
C LYS A 44 -26.16 -36.29 -5.48
N GLY A 45 -27.16 -35.95 -6.31
CA GLY A 45 -28.56 -36.21 -5.98
C GLY A 45 -29.53 -35.80 -7.06
N HIS A 46 -30.81 -35.74 -6.71
CA HIS A 46 -31.91 -35.40 -7.59
C HIS A 46 -32.47 -34.02 -7.27
N ILE A 47 -32.88 -33.30 -8.34
CA ILE A 47 -33.57 -32.00 -8.24
C ILE A 47 -35.03 -32.22 -8.52
N HIS A 48 -35.89 -31.75 -7.62
CA HIS A 48 -37.34 -31.83 -7.72
C HIS A 48 -38.01 -30.55 -7.18
N ASP A 49 -39.34 -30.48 -7.27
CA ASP A 49 -40.16 -29.36 -6.76
C ASP A 49 -39.75 -27.97 -7.25
N MET A 50 -39.41 -27.88 -8.55
CA MET A 50 -38.96 -26.64 -9.13
C MET A 50 -40.14 -25.69 -9.36
N HIS A 51 -40.14 -24.55 -8.68
CA HIS A 51 -41.18 -23.55 -8.76
C HIS A 51 -40.61 -22.11 -8.75
N THR A 52 -41.40 -21.17 -9.27
CA THR A 52 -40.97 -19.77 -9.28
C THR A 52 -41.70 -19.02 -8.19
N VAL A 53 -40.95 -18.38 -7.30
CA VAL A 53 -41.45 -17.49 -6.24
C VAL A 53 -41.31 -16.06 -6.70
N THR A 54 -42.44 -15.32 -6.75
CA THR A 54 -42.48 -13.91 -7.07
C THR A 54 -42.67 -13.07 -5.83
N SER A 55 -41.81 -12.12 -5.55
CA SER A 55 -41.91 -11.14 -4.48
C SER A 55 -41.83 -9.74 -5.05
N GLY A 56 -42.96 -9.07 -5.21
CA GLY A 56 -43.04 -7.75 -5.84
C GLY A 56 -42.56 -7.76 -7.31
N ARG A 57 -41.49 -6.99 -7.65
CA ARG A 57 -40.93 -6.91 -8.99
C ARG A 57 -39.82 -7.94 -9.27
N SER A 58 -39.41 -8.74 -8.28
CA SER A 58 -38.37 -9.75 -8.43
C SER A 58 -38.93 -11.15 -8.42
N ALA A 59 -38.47 -12.00 -9.35
CA ALA A 59 -38.78 -13.44 -9.39
C ALA A 59 -37.51 -14.23 -9.13
N ARG A 60 -37.62 -15.32 -8.34
CA ARG A 60 -36.57 -16.30 -8.12
C ARG A 60 -37.08 -17.70 -8.41
N LEU A 61 -36.21 -18.56 -8.89
CA LEU A 61 -36.49 -19.97 -9.05
C LEU A 61 -35.97 -20.71 -7.82
N GLU A 62 -36.82 -21.52 -7.24
CA GLU A 62 -36.49 -22.41 -6.12
C GLU A 62 -36.70 -23.86 -6.56
N ALA A 63 -35.83 -24.72 -6.10
CA ALA A 63 -35.94 -26.17 -6.26
C ALA A 63 -35.45 -26.88 -5.01
N THR A 64 -35.92 -28.08 -4.79
CA THR A 64 -35.41 -28.96 -3.74
C THR A 64 -34.41 -29.94 -4.31
N PHE A 65 -33.24 -30.02 -3.70
CA PHE A 65 -32.22 -31.02 -4.00
C PHE A 65 -32.18 -32.06 -2.87
N SER A 66 -32.12 -33.34 -3.23
CA SER A 66 -32.03 -34.44 -2.27
C SER A 66 -31.03 -35.48 -2.75
N ASP A 67 -30.19 -35.96 -1.82
CA ASP A 67 -29.24 -37.06 -2.02
C ASP A 67 -29.67 -38.39 -1.37
N GLY A 68 -30.90 -38.41 -0.81
CA GLY A 68 -31.39 -39.55 -0.04
C GLY A 68 -31.02 -39.54 1.45
N THR A 69 -30.03 -38.72 1.87
CA THR A 69 -29.68 -38.54 3.30
C THR A 69 -30.29 -37.27 3.88
N GLY A 70 -30.63 -36.30 3.03
CA GLY A 70 -31.23 -35.04 3.43
C GLY A 70 -31.81 -34.26 2.25
N SER A 71 -32.22 -33.02 2.50
CA SER A 71 -32.69 -32.09 1.48
C SER A 71 -32.14 -30.69 1.70
N MET A 72 -31.93 -29.94 0.61
CA MET A 72 -31.38 -28.59 0.58
C MET A 72 -32.11 -27.77 -0.49
N ALA A 73 -32.32 -26.49 -0.25
CA ALA A 73 -32.88 -25.58 -1.25
C ALA A 73 -31.84 -25.12 -2.26
N LEU A 74 -32.20 -25.08 -3.52
CA LEU A 74 -31.41 -24.44 -4.60
C LEU A 74 -32.16 -23.19 -5.05
N VAL A 75 -31.46 -22.06 -5.14
CA VAL A 75 -32.10 -20.77 -5.42
C VAL A 75 -31.38 -20.04 -6.57
N TRP A 76 -32.13 -19.56 -7.57
CA TRP A 76 -31.61 -18.76 -8.67
C TRP A 76 -32.40 -17.46 -8.80
N PHE A 77 -31.69 -16.36 -8.83
CA PHE A 77 -32.26 -15.02 -9.03
C PHE A 77 -32.19 -14.57 -10.49
N GLN A 78 -31.38 -15.25 -11.30
CA GLN A 78 -31.17 -14.94 -12.72
C GLN A 78 -31.15 -16.23 -13.56
N GLY A 79 -31.41 -16.11 -14.89
CA GLY A 79 -31.35 -17.25 -15.80
C GLY A 79 -32.50 -18.25 -15.62
N ILE A 80 -33.58 -17.89 -14.96
CA ILE A 80 -34.69 -18.78 -14.56
C ILE A 80 -35.22 -19.62 -15.71
N LYS A 81 -35.44 -19.01 -16.87
CA LYS A 81 -35.99 -19.70 -18.05
C LYS A 81 -35.04 -20.82 -18.54
N TRP A 82 -33.74 -20.49 -18.66
CA TRP A 82 -32.74 -21.44 -19.11
C TRP A 82 -32.55 -22.61 -18.14
N ILE A 83 -32.51 -22.34 -16.84
CA ILE A 83 -32.35 -23.38 -15.83
C ILE A 83 -33.55 -24.34 -15.82
N ARG A 84 -34.77 -23.79 -15.93
CA ARG A 84 -36.00 -24.57 -16.00
C ARG A 84 -36.08 -25.49 -17.22
N GLU A 85 -35.50 -25.07 -18.35
CA GLU A 85 -35.43 -25.86 -19.58
C GLU A 85 -34.29 -26.89 -19.55
N SER A 86 -33.22 -26.63 -18.80
CA SER A 86 -32.01 -27.48 -18.76
C SER A 86 -32.07 -28.59 -17.69
N VAL A 87 -32.79 -28.35 -16.59
CA VAL A 87 -32.89 -29.31 -15.49
C VAL A 87 -34.11 -30.23 -15.68
N ARG A 88 -33.88 -31.53 -15.70
CA ARG A 88 -34.93 -32.55 -15.88
C ARG A 88 -35.15 -33.32 -14.58
N SER A 89 -36.40 -33.59 -14.26
CA SER A 89 -36.78 -34.47 -13.14
C SER A 89 -36.20 -35.89 -13.40
N ASN A 90 -35.88 -36.63 -12.33
CA ASN A 90 -35.36 -37.97 -12.38
C ASN A 90 -33.95 -38.14 -13.02
N VAL A 91 -33.22 -37.10 -13.23
CA VAL A 91 -31.82 -37.14 -13.62
C VAL A 91 -30.95 -36.94 -12.39
N LEU A 92 -29.91 -37.70 -12.26
CA LEU A 92 -28.91 -37.58 -11.18
C LEU A 92 -27.96 -36.43 -11.55
N TYR A 93 -27.84 -35.47 -10.69
CA TYR A 93 -27.01 -34.28 -10.88
C TYR A 93 -25.91 -34.17 -9.84
N ASN A 94 -24.76 -33.67 -10.26
CA ASN A 94 -23.77 -33.08 -9.35
C ASN A 94 -24.12 -31.61 -9.20
N VAL A 95 -24.41 -31.20 -7.96
CA VAL A 95 -24.71 -29.84 -7.56
C VAL A 95 -23.53 -29.28 -6.78
N MET A 96 -23.02 -28.15 -7.22
CA MET A 96 -21.79 -27.58 -6.69
C MET A 96 -22.01 -26.15 -6.24
N GLY A 97 -21.50 -25.79 -5.05
CA GLY A 97 -21.61 -24.44 -4.51
C GLY A 97 -21.32 -24.36 -3.02
N LYS A 98 -21.49 -23.18 -2.46
CA LYS A 98 -21.33 -22.93 -1.03
C LYS A 98 -22.69 -23.02 -0.34
N PRO A 99 -22.93 -23.97 0.57
CA PRO A 99 -24.12 -23.99 1.37
C PRO A 99 -24.17 -22.80 2.33
N THR A 100 -25.31 -22.17 2.45
CA THR A 100 -25.57 -21.07 3.39
C THR A 100 -26.85 -21.35 4.16
N LEU A 101 -26.88 -21.05 5.44
CA LEU A 101 -28.08 -21.21 6.26
C LEU A 101 -28.97 -19.98 6.10
N PHE A 102 -30.21 -20.19 5.66
CA PHE A 102 -31.22 -19.14 5.58
C PHE A 102 -32.43 -19.54 6.44
N GLY A 103 -32.59 -18.83 7.56
CA GLY A 103 -33.53 -19.30 8.59
C GLY A 103 -33.09 -20.64 9.21
N SER A 104 -33.88 -21.68 9.03
CA SER A 104 -33.60 -23.04 9.48
C SER A 104 -33.20 -24.00 8.34
N THR A 105 -33.10 -23.51 7.10
CA THR A 105 -32.91 -24.37 5.92
C THR A 105 -31.57 -24.05 5.24
N TRP A 106 -30.81 -25.09 4.93
CA TRP A 106 -29.65 -24.97 4.10
C TRP A 106 -30.02 -24.67 2.63
N GLN A 107 -29.33 -23.74 2.01
CA GLN A 107 -29.55 -23.41 0.60
C GLN A 107 -28.22 -23.17 -0.11
N ILE A 108 -28.21 -23.40 -1.42
CA ILE A 108 -27.14 -22.94 -2.31
C ILE A 108 -27.74 -21.94 -3.30
N ALA A 109 -27.21 -20.70 -3.28
CA ALA A 109 -27.57 -19.68 -4.22
C ALA A 109 -26.74 -19.81 -5.51
N HIS A 110 -27.41 -19.81 -6.66
CA HIS A 110 -26.79 -20.00 -7.97
C HIS A 110 -25.84 -21.19 -8.06
N PRO A 111 -26.30 -22.42 -7.68
CA PRO A 111 -25.43 -23.60 -7.78
C PRO A 111 -25.02 -23.88 -9.23
N ASP A 112 -23.80 -24.38 -9.39
CA ASP A 112 -23.38 -25.03 -10.62
C ASP A 112 -23.99 -26.42 -10.67
N ILE A 113 -24.65 -26.79 -11.79
CA ILE A 113 -25.32 -28.07 -11.95
C ILE A 113 -24.76 -28.75 -13.21
N GLU A 114 -24.47 -30.04 -13.09
CA GLU A 114 -24.15 -30.89 -14.22
C GLU A 114 -24.78 -32.29 -14.06
N PRO A 115 -25.20 -32.93 -15.14
CA PRO A 115 -25.63 -34.31 -15.05
C PRO A 115 -24.50 -35.19 -14.50
N SER A 116 -24.81 -36.05 -13.53
CA SER A 116 -23.80 -36.98 -12.97
C SER A 116 -23.41 -38.00 -14.04
N ILE A 117 -22.10 -38.28 -14.10
CA ILE A 117 -21.56 -39.30 -14.99
C ILE A 117 -21.95 -40.68 -14.43
N PRO A 118 -22.39 -41.63 -15.27
CA PRO A 118 -22.69 -42.98 -14.81
C PRO A 118 -21.51 -43.66 -14.10
N GLU A 119 -21.81 -44.50 -13.12
CA GLU A 119 -20.80 -45.26 -12.39
C GLU A 119 -19.96 -46.09 -13.35
N GLY A 120 -18.63 -45.96 -13.24
CA GLY A 120 -17.64 -46.58 -14.14
C GLY A 120 -16.97 -45.66 -15.13
N ASN A 121 -17.53 -44.48 -15.40
CA ASN A 121 -16.85 -43.48 -16.23
C ASN A 121 -16.28 -42.37 -15.32
N GLN A 122 -14.97 -42.28 -15.26
CA GLN A 122 -14.32 -41.16 -14.57
C GLN A 122 -14.41 -39.90 -15.43
N PRO A 123 -14.60 -38.72 -14.81
CA PRO A 123 -14.49 -37.46 -15.52
C PRO A 123 -13.08 -37.33 -16.09
N ARG A 124 -12.97 -36.82 -17.32
CA ARG A 124 -11.68 -36.64 -18.01
C ARG A 124 -10.66 -35.84 -17.15
N HIS A 125 -11.17 -34.92 -16.35
CA HIS A 125 -10.41 -34.13 -15.40
C HIS A 125 -11.04 -34.23 -14.01
N PRO A 126 -10.32 -34.79 -13.02
CA PRO A 126 -10.85 -34.95 -11.67
C PRO A 126 -11.10 -33.57 -10.98
N PHE A 127 -10.36 -32.55 -11.41
CA PHE A 127 -10.47 -31.19 -10.88
C PHE A 127 -11.12 -30.25 -11.92
N LEU A 128 -12.07 -29.43 -11.45
CA LEU A 128 -12.73 -28.40 -12.26
C LEU A 128 -12.08 -27.05 -12.01
N PRO A 129 -11.47 -26.41 -13.03
CA PRO A 129 -10.93 -25.07 -12.88
C PRO A 129 -12.06 -24.02 -12.86
N ILE A 130 -11.99 -23.09 -11.90
CA ILE A 130 -12.92 -21.97 -11.78
C ILE A 130 -12.20 -20.68 -12.17
N TYR A 131 -12.67 -20.07 -13.26
CA TYR A 131 -12.11 -18.82 -13.82
C TYR A 131 -12.95 -17.62 -13.43
N SER A 132 -12.30 -16.49 -13.22
CA SER A 132 -12.97 -15.20 -13.09
C SER A 132 -13.65 -14.83 -14.42
N THR A 133 -14.80 -14.18 -14.33
CA THR A 133 -15.54 -13.73 -15.53
C THR A 133 -16.52 -12.62 -15.16
N THR A 134 -16.84 -11.75 -16.11
CA THR A 134 -17.81 -10.66 -15.92
C THR A 134 -19.22 -11.13 -16.29
N GLU A 135 -20.26 -10.49 -15.77
CA GLU A 135 -21.65 -10.80 -16.14
C GLU A 135 -21.91 -10.63 -17.65
N LYS A 136 -21.25 -9.67 -18.27
CA LYS A 136 -21.35 -9.45 -19.73
C LYS A 136 -20.70 -10.59 -20.51
N ALA A 137 -19.58 -11.11 -20.04
CA ALA A 137 -18.90 -12.25 -20.66
C ALA A 137 -19.75 -13.54 -20.51
N LYS A 138 -20.30 -13.79 -19.31
CA LYS A 138 -21.21 -14.91 -19.05
C LYS A 138 -22.41 -14.92 -19.98
N ALA A 139 -23.06 -13.77 -20.17
CA ALA A 139 -24.23 -13.63 -21.05
C ALA A 139 -23.92 -13.95 -22.54
N LYS A 140 -22.65 -13.93 -22.94
CA LYS A 140 -22.18 -14.26 -24.30
C LYS A 140 -21.54 -15.66 -24.40
N GLY A 141 -21.71 -16.50 -23.39
CA GLY A 141 -21.22 -17.89 -23.38
C GLY A 141 -19.81 -18.07 -22.79
N PHE A 142 -19.15 -16.96 -22.36
CA PHE A 142 -17.83 -17.01 -21.70
C PHE A 142 -17.97 -17.08 -20.17
N SER A 143 -18.77 -18.02 -19.69
CA SER A 143 -18.78 -18.45 -18.29
C SER A 143 -17.48 -19.16 -17.93
N SER A 144 -17.22 -19.41 -16.63
CA SER A 144 -16.06 -20.21 -16.19
C SER A 144 -15.95 -21.54 -16.95
N ARG A 145 -17.06 -22.24 -17.17
CA ARG A 145 -17.09 -23.46 -18.00
C ARG A 145 -16.80 -23.22 -19.48
N GLY A 146 -17.24 -22.07 -20.02
CA GLY A 146 -16.92 -21.68 -21.39
C GLY A 146 -15.42 -21.46 -21.57
N ILE A 147 -14.80 -20.76 -20.63
CA ILE A 147 -13.34 -20.53 -20.60
C ILE A 147 -12.61 -21.87 -20.42
N ALA A 148 -13.07 -22.73 -19.50
CA ALA A 148 -12.48 -24.06 -19.28
C ALA A 148 -12.45 -24.92 -20.55
N ARG A 149 -13.49 -24.90 -21.37
CA ARG A 149 -13.50 -25.60 -22.67
C ARG A 149 -12.46 -25.06 -23.65
N LEU A 150 -12.30 -23.72 -23.69
CA LEU A 150 -11.31 -23.10 -24.55
C LEU A 150 -9.90 -23.43 -24.11
N THR A 151 -9.61 -23.38 -22.81
CA THR A 151 -8.29 -23.75 -22.26
C THR A 151 -8.00 -25.24 -22.43
N ASP A 152 -8.99 -26.14 -22.27
CA ASP A 152 -8.82 -27.57 -22.53
C ASP A 152 -8.43 -27.83 -24.00
N THR A 153 -9.15 -27.20 -24.93
CA THR A 153 -8.83 -27.33 -26.37
C THR A 153 -7.44 -26.78 -26.67
N LEU A 154 -7.05 -25.64 -26.08
CA LEU A 154 -5.73 -25.07 -26.30
C LEU A 154 -4.61 -25.95 -25.74
N ILE A 155 -4.77 -26.49 -24.53
CA ILE A 155 -3.77 -27.36 -23.89
C ILE A 155 -3.52 -28.65 -24.69
N GLN A 156 -4.56 -29.22 -25.33
CA GLN A 156 -4.41 -30.37 -26.19
C GLN A 156 -3.62 -30.10 -27.46
N GLN A 157 -3.58 -28.83 -27.90
CA GLN A 157 -2.86 -28.39 -29.11
C GLN A 157 -1.45 -27.85 -28.81
N LEU A 158 -1.04 -27.81 -27.52
CA LEU A 158 0.29 -27.35 -27.16
C LEU A 158 1.36 -28.32 -27.72
N PRO A 159 2.50 -27.77 -28.17
CA PRO A 159 3.63 -28.60 -28.58
C PRO A 159 4.15 -29.47 -27.42
N SER A 160 4.86 -30.52 -27.73
CA SER A 160 5.46 -31.43 -26.72
C SER A 160 6.57 -30.74 -25.88
N TYR A 161 7.04 -29.58 -26.29
CA TYR A 161 8.05 -28.80 -25.59
C TYR A 161 7.76 -27.32 -25.70
N LEU A 162 7.88 -26.62 -24.59
CA LEU A 162 7.87 -25.14 -24.51
C LEU A 162 9.25 -24.68 -24.00
N PRO A 163 9.85 -23.65 -24.64
CA PRO A 163 11.11 -23.10 -24.15
C PRO A 163 10.98 -22.59 -22.71
N GLU A 164 11.96 -22.92 -21.89
CA GLU A 164 12.05 -22.39 -20.52
C GLU A 164 12.32 -20.90 -20.49
N THR A 165 11.75 -20.24 -19.50
CA THR A 165 11.94 -18.80 -19.22
C THR A 165 12.99 -18.57 -18.14
N LEU A 166 13.22 -19.57 -17.29
CA LEU A 166 14.19 -19.51 -16.19
C LEU A 166 15.45 -20.32 -16.54
N PRO A 167 16.61 -19.93 -16.00
CA PRO A 167 17.84 -20.72 -16.10
C PRO A 167 17.68 -22.11 -15.46
N ALA A 168 18.36 -23.12 -16.03
CA ALA A 168 18.33 -24.49 -15.51
C ALA A 168 18.82 -24.58 -14.06
N SER A 169 19.84 -23.79 -13.69
CA SER A 169 20.36 -23.70 -12.33
C SER A 169 19.31 -23.24 -11.30
N VAL A 170 18.43 -22.29 -11.70
CA VAL A 170 17.32 -21.81 -10.87
C VAL A 170 16.25 -22.88 -10.72
N ILE A 171 15.88 -23.56 -11.82
CA ILE A 171 14.88 -24.63 -11.82
C ILE A 171 15.32 -25.76 -10.87
N GLU A 172 16.57 -26.19 -10.97
CA GLU A 172 17.13 -27.25 -10.14
C GLU A 172 17.22 -26.82 -8.66
N LYS A 173 17.75 -25.63 -8.38
CA LYS A 173 17.92 -25.10 -7.01
C LYS A 173 16.61 -25.03 -6.24
N TYR A 174 15.55 -24.55 -6.89
CA TYR A 174 14.23 -24.39 -6.27
C TYR A 174 13.28 -25.56 -6.54
N ARG A 175 13.76 -26.61 -7.20
CA ARG A 175 12.98 -27.82 -7.57
C ARG A 175 11.66 -27.48 -8.26
N LEU A 176 11.74 -26.55 -9.23
CA LEU A 176 10.58 -26.10 -9.96
C LEU A 176 10.16 -27.13 -11.00
N MET A 177 8.86 -27.23 -11.22
CA MET A 177 8.28 -28.01 -12.32
C MET A 177 8.71 -27.42 -13.67
N ASP A 178 8.87 -28.22 -14.72
CA ASP A 178 9.09 -27.69 -16.06
C ASP A 178 7.89 -26.88 -16.55
N ARG A 179 8.14 -25.93 -17.44
CA ARG A 179 7.15 -24.94 -17.85
C ARG A 179 5.90 -25.55 -18.47
N LEU A 180 6.05 -26.55 -19.35
CA LEU A 180 4.90 -27.15 -20.01
C LEU A 180 4.02 -27.92 -19.03
N SER A 181 4.63 -28.72 -18.14
CA SER A 181 3.93 -29.47 -17.10
C SER A 181 3.24 -28.51 -16.10
N ALA A 182 3.90 -27.42 -15.72
CA ALA A 182 3.31 -26.41 -14.83
C ALA A 182 2.07 -25.78 -15.46
N LEU A 183 2.15 -25.29 -16.70
CA LEU A 183 1.02 -24.70 -17.41
C LEU A 183 -0.16 -25.65 -17.56
N LYS A 184 0.11 -26.94 -17.87
CA LYS A 184 -0.94 -27.96 -17.92
C LYS A 184 -1.58 -28.20 -16.55
N ALA A 185 -0.76 -28.31 -15.52
CA ALA A 185 -1.23 -28.59 -14.16
C ALA A 185 -1.93 -27.38 -13.52
N MET A 186 -1.63 -26.16 -13.94
CA MET A 186 -2.39 -24.98 -13.52
C MET A 186 -3.85 -25.00 -13.94
N HIS A 187 -4.15 -25.60 -15.09
CA HIS A 187 -5.50 -25.69 -15.61
C HIS A 187 -6.18 -27.03 -15.31
N TYR A 188 -5.44 -28.13 -15.45
CA TYR A 188 -5.97 -29.50 -15.31
C TYR A 188 -4.95 -30.41 -14.59
N PRO A 189 -4.81 -30.26 -13.28
CA PRO A 189 -3.93 -31.10 -12.48
C PRO A 189 -4.49 -32.49 -12.30
N ASP A 190 -3.59 -33.49 -12.17
CA ASP A 190 -3.96 -34.85 -11.80
C ASP A 190 -4.24 -34.97 -10.29
N THR A 191 -3.55 -34.22 -9.48
CA THR A 191 -3.71 -34.15 -8.00
C THR A 191 -3.65 -32.71 -7.49
N MET A 192 -4.20 -32.46 -6.31
CA MET A 192 -4.09 -31.16 -5.66
C MET A 192 -2.63 -30.80 -5.36
N GLN A 193 -1.79 -31.77 -5.06
CA GLN A 193 -0.35 -31.57 -4.86
C GLN A 193 0.33 -31.07 -6.15
N THR A 194 0.01 -31.67 -7.30
CA THR A 194 0.51 -31.20 -8.60
C THR A 194 0.11 -29.79 -8.91
N TRP A 195 -1.14 -29.43 -8.59
CA TRP A 195 -1.60 -28.04 -8.72
C TRP A 195 -0.82 -27.06 -7.84
N GLN A 196 -0.56 -27.43 -6.58
CA GLN A 196 0.25 -26.62 -5.67
C GLN A 196 1.69 -26.42 -6.17
N GLN A 197 2.30 -27.46 -6.74
CA GLN A 197 3.63 -27.39 -7.34
C GLN A 197 3.64 -26.47 -8.59
N ALA A 198 2.62 -26.57 -9.43
CA ALA A 198 2.45 -25.69 -10.58
C ALA A 198 2.24 -24.22 -10.14
N MET A 199 1.37 -24.00 -9.15
CA MET A 199 1.13 -22.69 -8.56
C MET A 199 2.43 -22.08 -8.00
N PHE A 200 3.23 -22.86 -7.28
CA PHE A 200 4.53 -22.42 -6.77
C PHE A 200 5.48 -22.04 -7.91
N ARG A 201 5.53 -22.81 -8.99
CA ARG A 201 6.33 -22.50 -10.19
C ARG A 201 5.90 -21.19 -10.84
N GLU A 202 4.61 -20.99 -11.07
CA GLU A 202 4.08 -19.78 -11.71
C GLU A 202 4.29 -18.52 -10.85
N LYS A 203 4.05 -18.62 -9.53
CA LYS A 203 4.35 -17.55 -8.59
C LYS A 203 5.83 -17.17 -8.57
N PHE A 204 6.72 -18.20 -8.55
CA PHE A 204 8.16 -17.98 -8.58
C PHE A 204 8.58 -17.28 -9.88
N GLU A 205 8.12 -17.79 -11.03
CA GLU A 205 8.47 -17.21 -12.32
C GLU A 205 7.99 -15.76 -12.45
N GLU A 206 6.75 -15.49 -12.08
CA GLU A 206 6.17 -14.16 -12.14
C GLU A 206 6.97 -13.15 -11.29
N LEU A 207 7.26 -13.51 -10.03
CA LEU A 207 8.06 -12.65 -9.14
C LEU A 207 9.51 -12.53 -9.62
N PHE A 208 10.11 -13.59 -10.12
CA PHE A 208 11.47 -13.58 -10.62
C PHE A 208 11.63 -12.66 -11.83
N LEU A 209 10.73 -12.77 -12.81
CA LEU A 209 10.74 -11.93 -14.00
C LEU A 209 10.48 -10.46 -13.67
N HIS A 210 9.59 -10.18 -12.72
CA HIS A 210 9.41 -8.82 -12.20
C HIS A 210 10.70 -8.27 -11.56
N GLN A 211 11.35 -9.06 -10.70
CA GLN A 211 12.62 -8.67 -10.09
C GLN A 211 13.71 -8.45 -11.14
N LEU A 212 13.76 -9.28 -12.19
CA LEU A 212 14.68 -9.14 -13.28
C LEU A 212 14.50 -7.81 -14.03
N ASP A 213 13.26 -7.47 -14.36
CA ASP A 213 12.90 -6.20 -15.01
C ASP A 213 13.37 -5.00 -14.19
N PHE A 214 13.07 -5.02 -12.90
CA PHE A 214 13.43 -3.94 -11.99
C PHE A 214 14.94 -3.79 -11.83
N GLN A 215 15.61 -4.90 -11.52
CA GLN A 215 17.05 -4.84 -11.23
C GLN A 215 17.87 -4.55 -12.50
N SER A 216 17.48 -5.09 -13.66
CA SER A 216 18.14 -4.77 -14.94
C SER A 216 17.95 -3.29 -15.32
N SER A 217 16.74 -2.75 -15.16
CA SER A 217 16.47 -1.33 -15.39
C SER A 217 17.26 -0.43 -14.43
N ARG A 218 17.43 -0.87 -13.17
CA ARG A 218 18.22 -0.18 -12.15
C ARG A 218 19.72 -0.18 -12.51
N ILE A 219 20.26 -1.33 -12.91
CA ILE A 219 21.67 -1.45 -13.32
C ILE A 219 21.93 -0.60 -14.56
N SER A 220 21.06 -0.65 -15.56
CA SER A 220 21.18 0.16 -16.77
C SER A 220 21.20 1.66 -16.44
N ARG A 221 20.26 2.14 -15.64
CA ARG A 221 20.23 3.54 -15.18
C ARG A 221 21.48 3.89 -14.38
N ARG A 222 21.89 3.03 -13.44
CA ARG A 222 23.05 3.24 -12.58
C ARG A 222 24.36 3.33 -13.39
N ASN A 223 24.45 2.62 -14.51
CA ASN A 223 25.62 2.66 -15.39
C ASN A 223 25.63 3.89 -16.32
N HIS A 224 24.46 4.48 -16.62
CA HIS A 224 24.35 5.64 -17.50
C HIS A 224 24.14 6.96 -16.73
N SER A 225 23.81 6.94 -15.44
CA SER A 225 23.63 8.15 -14.65
C SER A 225 24.95 8.65 -14.08
N VAL A 226 25.45 9.76 -14.61
CA VAL A 226 26.56 10.51 -14.01
C VAL A 226 26.00 11.31 -12.84
N GLY A 227 26.61 11.20 -11.66
CA GLY A 227 26.28 11.97 -10.47
C GLY A 227 27.44 12.86 -10.03
N ARG A 228 27.15 13.90 -9.28
CA ARG A 228 28.19 14.71 -8.63
C ARG A 228 28.89 13.87 -7.55
N VAL A 229 30.17 14.07 -7.38
CA VAL A 229 30.95 13.39 -6.33
C VAL A 229 31.07 14.32 -5.13
N PHE A 230 30.47 13.92 -4.00
CA PHE A 230 30.63 14.63 -2.73
C PHE A 230 31.65 13.92 -1.86
N SER A 231 32.92 14.30 -2.00
CA SER A 231 34.01 13.66 -1.28
C SER A 231 34.29 14.32 0.07
N ILE A 232 33.93 15.60 0.22
CA ILE A 232 34.29 16.42 1.38
C ILE A 232 33.20 16.35 2.44
N VAL A 233 33.59 16.21 3.69
CA VAL A 233 32.81 16.49 4.88
C VAL A 233 33.54 17.62 5.60
N GLY A 234 33.08 18.83 5.38
CA GLY A 234 33.78 20.05 5.76
C GLY A 234 33.20 20.70 7.01
N ASP A 235 33.38 22.03 7.06
CA ASP A 235 33.05 22.81 8.25
C ASP A 235 31.53 22.93 8.52
N HIS A 236 30.69 23.00 7.49
CA HIS A 236 29.24 23.09 7.69
C HIS A 236 28.71 21.87 8.44
N PHE A 237 29.13 20.67 8.03
CA PHE A 237 28.74 19.41 8.69
C PHE A 237 29.36 19.31 10.08
N ASN A 238 30.66 19.55 10.22
CA ASN A 238 31.39 19.35 11.46
C ASN A 238 30.97 20.38 12.52
N ASP A 239 30.80 21.65 12.16
CA ASP A 239 30.34 22.68 13.07
C ASP A 239 28.93 22.42 13.57
N PHE A 240 28.04 22.05 12.67
CA PHE A 240 26.68 21.66 13.08
C PHE A 240 26.71 20.46 14.03
N TYR A 241 27.43 19.40 13.69
CA TYR A 241 27.50 18.18 14.47
C TYR A 241 28.09 18.41 15.86
N ASN A 242 29.13 19.23 15.98
CA ASN A 242 29.85 19.43 17.22
C ASN A 242 29.30 20.57 18.09
N LYS A 243 28.72 21.62 17.46
CA LYS A 243 28.33 22.86 18.16
C LYS A 243 26.80 22.97 18.34
N ASN A 244 26.01 22.60 17.34
CA ASN A 244 24.56 22.85 17.30
C ASN A 244 23.74 21.61 17.70
N LEU A 245 24.29 20.42 17.55
CA LEU A 245 23.58 19.20 17.91
C LEU A 245 23.63 18.96 19.42
N THR A 246 22.50 19.14 20.11
CA THR A 246 22.41 19.05 21.58
C THR A 246 22.17 17.62 22.09
N PHE A 247 22.07 16.63 21.21
CA PHE A 247 21.79 15.25 21.54
C PHE A 247 22.58 14.29 20.63
N THR A 248 22.72 13.05 21.05
CA THR A 248 23.45 12.01 20.31
C THR A 248 22.56 11.37 19.25
N LEU A 249 23.08 11.18 18.04
CA LEU A 249 22.38 10.41 17.00
C LEU A 249 22.23 8.94 17.42
N THR A 250 21.09 8.33 17.06
CA THR A 250 20.89 6.87 17.22
C THR A 250 21.81 6.07 16.30
N GLY A 251 21.98 4.78 16.61
CA GLY A 251 22.74 3.87 15.76
C GLY A 251 22.19 3.81 14.34
N ALA A 252 20.86 3.76 14.20
CA ALA A 252 20.17 3.76 12.91
C ALA A 252 20.41 5.05 12.12
N GLN A 253 20.32 6.22 12.76
CA GLN A 253 20.59 7.50 12.10
C GLN A 253 22.03 7.59 11.59
N LYS A 254 23.03 7.19 12.39
CA LYS A 254 24.44 7.14 11.97
C LYS A 254 24.66 6.20 10.79
N ARG A 255 24.04 5.00 10.84
CA ARG A 255 24.10 4.02 9.74
C ARG A 255 23.55 4.63 8.44
N VAL A 256 22.38 5.24 8.49
CA VAL A 256 21.72 5.84 7.31
C VAL A 256 22.53 7.01 6.74
N VAL A 257 23.06 7.92 7.57
CA VAL A 257 23.94 9.00 7.10
C VAL A 257 25.19 8.44 6.39
N LYS A 258 25.76 7.33 6.91
CA LYS A 258 26.90 6.66 6.27
C LYS A 258 26.52 6.03 4.94
N GLU A 259 25.34 5.42 4.81
CA GLU A 259 24.83 4.84 3.56
C GLU A 259 24.68 5.94 2.50
N ILE A 260 24.00 7.05 2.83
CA ILE A 260 23.77 8.19 1.94
C ILE A 260 25.11 8.80 1.51
N ARG A 261 26.03 9.01 2.44
CA ARG A 261 27.38 9.52 2.14
C ARG A 261 28.15 8.60 1.18
N THR A 262 28.02 7.30 1.33
CA THR A 262 28.67 6.33 0.44
C THR A 262 28.15 6.46 -0.97
N ASP A 263 26.86 6.62 -1.14
CA ASP A 263 26.25 6.83 -2.46
C ASP A 263 26.69 8.17 -3.09
N MET A 264 26.66 9.26 -2.31
CA MET A 264 27.06 10.59 -2.79
C MET A 264 28.52 10.66 -3.24
N ARG A 265 29.38 9.75 -2.76
CA ARG A 265 30.80 9.63 -3.17
C ARG A 265 31.01 8.76 -4.40
N SER A 266 30.00 8.00 -4.83
CA SER A 266 30.15 6.96 -5.87
C SER A 266 30.34 7.48 -7.29
N GLY A 267 30.12 8.78 -7.54
CA GLY A 267 30.11 9.37 -8.89
C GLY A 267 28.85 9.03 -9.70
N ARG A 268 27.85 8.41 -9.05
CA ARG A 268 26.55 8.07 -9.63
C ARG A 268 25.46 8.86 -8.94
N GLN A 269 24.40 9.19 -9.67
CA GLN A 269 23.25 9.84 -9.07
C GLN A 269 22.61 8.95 -7.99
N MET A 270 22.52 9.45 -6.77
CA MET A 270 21.78 8.78 -5.70
C MET A 270 20.29 9.06 -5.84
N ASN A 271 19.47 8.01 -5.81
CA ASN A 271 18.04 8.07 -5.62
C ASN A 271 17.68 7.15 -4.45
N ARG A 272 17.37 7.71 -3.27
CA ARG A 272 17.19 6.93 -2.04
C ARG A 272 15.91 7.27 -1.34
N LEU A 273 15.20 6.24 -0.88
CA LEU A 273 14.03 6.33 -0.02
C LEU A 273 14.46 6.16 1.45
N LEU A 274 14.20 7.17 2.26
CA LEU A 274 14.41 7.14 3.70
C LEU A 274 13.07 6.88 4.40
N GLN A 275 12.94 5.71 4.98
CA GLN A 275 11.79 5.31 5.76
C GLN A 275 12.08 5.36 7.26
N GLY A 276 11.05 5.61 8.03
CA GLY A 276 11.12 5.56 9.48
C GLY A 276 9.82 6.08 10.08
N ASP A 277 9.56 5.66 11.29
CA ASP A 277 8.34 6.07 12.00
C ASP A 277 8.26 7.59 12.22
N VAL A 278 7.08 8.08 12.57
CA VAL A 278 6.88 9.50 12.90
C VAL A 278 7.78 9.87 14.08
N GLY A 279 8.63 10.88 13.87
CA GLY A 279 9.58 11.35 14.89
C GLY A 279 10.85 10.50 15.06
N SER A 280 11.18 9.61 14.12
CA SER A 280 12.46 8.87 14.09
C SER A 280 13.68 9.74 13.74
N GLY A 281 13.46 11.01 13.38
CA GLY A 281 14.52 11.98 13.06
C GLY A 281 14.96 12.01 11.60
N LYS A 282 14.09 11.61 10.66
CA LYS A 282 14.34 11.69 9.22
C LYS A 282 14.80 13.09 8.77
N THR A 283 14.13 14.13 9.25
CA THR A 283 14.46 15.54 8.95
C THR A 283 15.89 15.90 9.36
N LEU A 284 16.37 15.37 10.48
CA LEU A 284 17.74 15.60 10.92
C LEU A 284 18.76 14.88 10.01
N VAL A 285 18.47 13.65 9.59
CA VAL A 285 19.30 12.92 8.63
C VAL A 285 19.36 13.68 7.31
N ALA A 286 18.22 14.21 6.83
CA ALA A 286 18.16 15.04 5.64
C ALA A 286 19.03 16.29 5.79
N LEU A 287 18.91 17.03 6.91
CA LEU A 287 19.74 18.22 7.17
C LEU A 287 21.23 17.87 7.17
N LEU A 288 21.66 16.84 7.89
CA LEU A 288 23.06 16.41 7.92
C LEU A 288 23.61 16.10 6.51
N THR A 289 22.82 15.46 5.67
CA THR A 289 23.22 15.13 4.31
C THR A 289 23.17 16.33 3.35
N MET A 290 22.28 17.32 3.61
CA MET A 290 22.30 18.61 2.92
C MET A 290 23.58 19.40 3.24
N LEU A 291 24.03 19.40 4.51
CA LEU A 291 25.28 20.04 4.90
C LEU A 291 26.52 19.45 4.19
N ILE A 292 26.53 18.12 3.96
CA ILE A 292 27.58 17.50 3.12
C ILE A 292 27.55 18.06 1.70
N ALA A 293 26.37 18.30 1.11
CA ALA A 293 26.29 18.90 -0.21
C ALA A 293 26.79 20.34 -0.25
N LEU A 294 26.50 21.14 0.79
CA LEU A 294 27.02 22.50 0.95
C LEU A 294 28.55 22.49 1.07
N ASP A 295 29.13 21.57 1.84
CA ASP A 295 30.59 21.41 1.96
C ASP A 295 31.27 21.10 0.61
N ASN A 296 30.53 20.62 -0.39
CA ASN A 296 30.99 20.38 -1.75
C ASN A 296 30.56 21.48 -2.74
N GLY A 297 30.19 22.67 -2.24
CA GLY A 297 29.89 23.86 -3.03
C GLY A 297 28.56 23.81 -3.79
N CYS A 298 27.63 22.94 -3.40
CA CYS A 298 26.34 22.77 -4.06
C CYS A 298 25.19 23.34 -3.23
N GLN A 299 24.24 23.97 -3.89
CA GLN A 299 22.96 24.34 -3.29
C GLN A 299 22.07 23.11 -3.08
N THR A 300 21.17 23.20 -2.11
CA THR A 300 20.25 22.12 -1.78
C THR A 300 18.80 22.63 -1.71
N CYS A 301 17.84 21.75 -1.95
CA CYS A 301 16.45 22.11 -1.72
C CYS A 301 15.67 21.02 -0.96
N LEU A 302 14.66 21.47 -0.19
CA LEU A 302 13.70 20.60 0.48
C LEU A 302 12.30 20.94 -0.01
N MET A 303 11.63 19.95 -0.61
CA MET A 303 10.27 20.06 -1.09
C MET A 303 9.30 19.41 -0.10
N ALA A 304 8.32 20.16 0.38
CA ALA A 304 7.27 19.71 1.26
C ALA A 304 5.89 19.76 0.56
N PRO A 305 4.95 18.88 0.90
CA PRO A 305 3.64 18.81 0.22
C PRO A 305 2.72 19.98 0.52
N THR A 306 2.91 20.68 1.64
CA THR A 306 2.08 21.81 2.05
C THR A 306 2.91 23.00 2.52
N GLU A 307 2.36 24.21 2.45
CA GLU A 307 3.01 25.44 2.92
C GLU A 307 3.26 25.42 4.43
N ILE A 308 2.38 24.78 5.20
CA ILE A 308 2.54 24.63 6.65
C ILE A 308 3.79 23.81 6.97
N LEU A 309 3.97 22.66 6.29
CA LEU A 309 5.15 21.82 6.46
C LEU A 309 6.42 22.53 6.00
N ALA A 310 6.38 23.21 4.85
CA ALA A 310 7.51 23.99 4.35
C ALA A 310 7.93 25.05 5.36
N SER A 311 6.97 25.80 5.93
CA SER A 311 7.22 26.81 6.95
C SER A 311 7.79 26.22 8.25
N GLN A 312 7.36 25.01 8.63
CA GLN A 312 7.90 24.32 9.81
C GLN A 312 9.33 23.84 9.59
N HIS A 313 9.63 23.27 8.43
CA HIS A 313 11.00 22.89 8.08
C HIS A 313 11.91 24.12 8.06
N TYR A 314 11.42 25.22 7.48
CA TYR A 314 12.15 26.49 7.47
C TYR A 314 12.46 27.01 8.89
N ALA A 315 11.45 27.10 9.75
CA ALA A 315 11.63 27.53 11.14
C ALA A 315 12.57 26.60 11.93
N SER A 316 12.44 25.28 11.72
CA SER A 316 13.27 24.27 12.37
C SER A 316 14.73 24.35 11.90
N PHE A 317 14.98 24.47 10.59
CA PHE A 317 16.32 24.57 10.04
C PHE A 317 16.98 25.86 10.44
N THR A 318 16.28 27.00 10.37
CA THR A 318 16.78 28.31 10.81
C THR A 318 17.20 28.26 12.29
N LYS A 319 16.40 27.60 13.15
CA LYS A 319 16.75 27.41 14.56
C LYS A 319 17.95 26.48 14.75
N MET A 320 18.00 25.36 14.05
CA MET A 320 19.09 24.38 14.20
C MET A 320 20.41 24.90 13.66
N LEU A 321 20.38 25.71 12.59
CA LEU A 321 21.56 26.30 11.93
C LEU A 321 21.97 27.65 12.50
N ALA A 322 21.33 28.11 13.59
CA ALA A 322 21.64 29.40 14.21
C ALA A 322 23.14 29.47 14.59
N GLY A 323 23.78 30.56 14.22
CA GLY A 323 25.23 30.79 14.46
C GLY A 323 26.16 30.17 13.42
N LEU A 324 25.65 29.47 12.41
CA LEU A 324 26.40 29.04 11.23
C LEU A 324 26.13 29.98 10.05
N ASP A 325 27.13 30.18 9.19
CA ASP A 325 26.97 31.02 7.99
C ASP A 325 26.31 30.21 6.85
N ILE A 326 25.04 29.87 7.06
CA ILE A 326 24.20 29.10 6.12
C ILE A 326 22.88 29.83 5.89
N LYS A 327 22.60 30.18 4.64
CA LYS A 327 21.42 30.95 4.26
C LYS A 327 20.28 30.03 3.83
N VAL A 328 19.23 30.01 4.66
CA VAL A 328 18.01 29.25 4.41
C VAL A 328 16.91 30.20 3.94
N GLU A 329 16.21 29.87 2.87
CA GLU A 329 15.08 30.64 2.35
C GLU A 329 13.83 29.78 2.15
N LEU A 330 12.67 30.43 2.25
CA LEU A 330 11.34 29.79 2.09
C LEU A 330 10.65 30.31 0.84
N LEU A 331 10.26 29.43 -0.07
CA LEU A 331 9.52 29.75 -1.29
C LEU A 331 8.17 29.01 -1.33
N VAL A 332 7.09 29.72 -1.00
CA VAL A 332 5.71 29.21 -0.96
C VAL A 332 4.75 30.10 -1.74
N GLY A 333 3.57 29.56 -2.09
CA GLY A 333 2.57 30.26 -2.88
C GLY A 333 2.08 31.56 -2.26
N ALA A 334 1.93 31.62 -0.93
CA ALA A 334 1.43 32.76 -0.18
C ALA A 334 2.36 34.01 -0.19
N LEU A 335 3.63 33.87 -0.59
CA LEU A 335 4.54 35.03 -0.64
C LEU A 335 4.16 35.99 -1.76
N LYS A 336 4.40 37.29 -1.49
CA LYS A 336 4.22 38.37 -2.50
C LYS A 336 5.17 38.17 -3.67
N HIS A 337 4.73 38.53 -4.87
CA HIS A 337 5.52 38.36 -6.10
C HIS A 337 6.92 39.03 -6.03
N SER A 338 7.03 40.22 -5.41
CA SER A 338 8.31 40.87 -5.20
C SER A 338 9.29 40.06 -4.34
N GLN A 339 8.77 39.43 -3.28
CA GLN A 339 9.58 38.57 -2.40
C GLN A 339 10.04 37.32 -3.12
N LYS A 340 9.13 36.68 -3.88
CA LYS A 340 9.48 35.50 -4.72
C LYS A 340 10.60 35.85 -5.69
N ASN A 341 10.48 36.98 -6.40
CA ASN A 341 11.51 37.40 -7.37
C ASN A 341 12.84 37.70 -6.71
N ALA A 342 12.85 38.33 -5.53
CA ALA A 342 14.08 38.60 -4.78
C ALA A 342 14.80 37.28 -4.37
N ILE A 343 14.03 36.27 -3.92
CA ILE A 343 14.58 34.95 -3.58
C ILE A 343 15.14 34.27 -4.83
N LYS A 344 14.38 34.25 -5.95
CA LYS A 344 14.81 33.65 -7.22
C LYS A 344 16.11 34.28 -7.74
N GLN A 345 16.25 35.60 -7.65
CA GLN A 345 17.48 36.30 -8.06
C GLN A 345 18.69 35.95 -7.19
N ARG A 346 18.53 35.84 -5.87
CA ARG A 346 19.60 35.44 -4.96
C ARG A 346 19.99 33.97 -5.17
N LEU A 347 19.00 33.11 -5.49
CA LEU A 347 19.22 31.69 -5.76
C LEU A 347 20.14 31.49 -6.97
N VAL A 348 19.87 32.20 -8.08
CA VAL A 348 20.71 32.16 -9.30
C VAL A 348 22.14 32.68 -9.04
N LYS A 349 22.30 33.62 -8.12
CA LYS A 349 23.63 34.15 -7.74
C LYS A 349 24.40 33.24 -6.77
N GLY A 350 23.78 32.15 -6.29
CA GLY A 350 24.39 31.27 -5.29
C GLY A 350 24.40 31.87 -3.87
N GLU A 351 23.59 32.89 -3.60
CA GLU A 351 23.49 33.55 -2.30
C GLU A 351 22.51 32.84 -1.33
N VAL A 352 21.87 31.74 -1.77
CA VAL A 352 20.97 30.90 -0.98
C VAL A 352 21.54 29.49 -0.97
N ASP A 353 21.79 28.92 0.20
CA ASP A 353 22.39 27.60 0.36
C ASP A 353 21.32 26.51 0.40
N ILE A 354 20.24 26.75 1.15
CA ILE A 354 19.12 25.82 1.32
C ILE A 354 17.82 26.52 0.95
N LEU A 355 17.13 26.02 -0.07
CA LEU A 355 15.79 26.50 -0.44
C LEU A 355 14.73 25.51 0.00
N ILE A 356 13.78 25.95 0.83
CA ILE A 356 12.65 25.14 1.29
C ILE A 356 11.39 25.66 0.61
N GLY A 357 10.52 24.76 0.12
CA GLY A 357 9.27 25.19 -0.49
C GLY A 357 8.32 24.03 -0.79
N THR A 358 7.28 24.39 -1.55
CA THR A 358 6.28 23.43 -2.04
C THR A 358 6.49 23.16 -3.53
N HIS A 359 5.43 22.77 -4.26
CA HIS A 359 5.47 22.65 -5.72
C HIS A 359 5.95 23.92 -6.45
N ALA A 360 5.96 25.07 -5.79
CA ALA A 360 6.55 26.30 -6.32
C ALA A 360 8.04 26.13 -6.72
N LEU A 361 8.76 25.17 -6.11
CA LEU A 361 10.14 24.83 -6.50
C LEU A 361 10.24 24.21 -7.91
N LEU A 362 9.15 23.70 -8.45
CA LEU A 362 9.09 23.07 -9.78
C LEU A 362 8.84 24.07 -10.91
N GLU A 363 8.48 25.34 -10.58
CA GLU A 363 8.27 26.38 -11.58
C GLU A 363 9.54 26.64 -12.41
N ASP A 364 9.40 26.82 -13.72
CA ASP A 364 10.53 26.91 -14.65
C ASP A 364 11.45 28.13 -14.39
N ASP A 365 10.91 29.17 -13.79
CA ASP A 365 11.63 30.39 -13.43
C ASP A 365 12.42 30.27 -12.09
N VAL A 366 12.31 29.16 -11.38
CA VAL A 366 13.16 28.83 -10.24
C VAL A 366 14.42 28.13 -10.75
N GLN A 367 15.52 28.86 -10.82
CA GLN A 367 16.80 28.35 -11.28
C GLN A 367 17.84 28.44 -10.16
N PHE A 368 18.68 27.41 -10.07
CA PHE A 368 19.77 27.33 -9.11
C PHE A 368 21.10 27.62 -9.80
N ALA A 369 22.05 28.21 -9.08
CA ALA A 369 23.41 28.31 -9.57
C ALA A 369 24.08 26.93 -9.67
N GLN A 370 23.90 26.08 -8.63
CA GLN A 370 24.49 24.74 -8.58
C GLN A 370 23.66 23.81 -7.69
N LEU A 371 22.50 23.34 -8.18
CA LEU A 371 21.72 22.35 -7.44
C LEU A 371 22.43 21.00 -7.43
N GLY A 372 22.75 20.47 -6.23
CA GLY A 372 23.44 19.18 -6.09
C GLY A 372 22.68 18.15 -5.28
N TYR A 373 21.74 18.59 -4.44
CA TYR A 373 21.00 17.68 -3.56
C TYR A 373 19.55 18.13 -3.36
N VAL A 374 18.62 17.19 -3.48
CA VAL A 374 17.18 17.42 -3.35
C VAL A 374 16.62 16.49 -2.28
N VAL A 375 15.85 17.03 -1.35
CA VAL A 375 15.06 16.29 -0.37
C VAL A 375 13.59 16.46 -0.68
N ILE A 376 12.84 15.36 -0.75
CA ILE A 376 11.39 15.34 -0.97
C ILE A 376 10.74 14.71 0.24
N ASP A 377 9.89 15.48 0.94
CA ASP A 377 9.16 14.99 2.11
C ASP A 377 7.77 14.49 1.71
N GLU A 378 7.29 13.39 2.31
CA GLU A 378 5.98 12.76 2.08
C GLU A 378 5.71 12.40 0.59
N GLN A 379 6.51 11.48 0.07
CA GLN A 379 6.53 11.06 -1.34
C GLN A 379 5.15 10.73 -1.94
N HIS A 380 4.23 10.14 -1.18
CA HIS A 380 2.93 9.69 -1.68
C HIS A 380 2.06 10.82 -2.29
N ARG A 381 2.46 12.07 -2.09
CA ARG A 381 1.79 13.26 -2.65
C ARG A 381 2.47 13.82 -3.91
N PHE A 382 3.59 13.22 -4.36
CA PHE A 382 4.35 13.71 -5.52
C PHE A 382 4.51 12.61 -6.58
N GLY A 383 4.11 12.92 -7.82
CA GLY A 383 4.24 12.03 -8.97
C GLY A 383 5.67 11.92 -9.51
N VAL A 384 5.93 10.92 -10.35
CA VAL A 384 7.22 10.70 -11.03
C VAL A 384 7.60 11.87 -11.94
N GLU A 385 6.62 12.45 -12.64
CA GLU A 385 6.82 13.61 -13.51
C GLU A 385 7.36 14.85 -12.76
N GLN A 386 6.92 15.04 -11.52
CA GLN A 386 7.39 16.16 -10.70
C GLN A 386 8.85 15.99 -10.28
N ARG A 387 9.28 14.75 -10.01
CA ARG A 387 10.69 14.45 -9.75
C ARG A 387 11.57 14.70 -10.98
N ALA A 388 11.10 14.31 -12.16
CA ALA A 388 11.81 14.53 -13.41
C ALA A 388 12.08 16.02 -13.69
N LYS A 389 11.14 16.91 -13.35
CA LYS A 389 11.32 18.36 -13.47
C LYS A 389 12.47 18.90 -12.60
N LEU A 390 12.70 18.34 -11.42
CA LEU A 390 13.82 18.74 -10.56
C LEU A 390 15.16 18.30 -11.14
N TRP A 391 15.21 17.18 -11.85
CA TRP A 391 16.44 16.73 -12.50
C TRP A 391 16.89 17.68 -13.63
N GLY A 392 15.94 18.26 -14.38
CA GLY A 392 16.21 19.22 -15.44
C GLY A 392 16.69 20.61 -14.98
N LYS A 393 16.76 20.85 -13.66
CA LYS A 393 17.20 22.15 -13.10
C LYS A 393 18.73 22.24 -12.89
N SER A 394 19.49 21.24 -13.29
CA SER A 394 20.94 21.21 -13.16
C SER A 394 21.55 20.43 -14.33
N ASP A 395 22.72 20.85 -14.82
CA ASP A 395 23.44 20.16 -15.89
C ASP A 395 23.82 18.73 -15.55
N ILE A 396 24.19 18.48 -14.29
CA ILE A 396 24.41 17.16 -13.74
C ILE A 396 23.25 16.88 -12.78
N PRO A 397 22.48 15.79 -12.95
CA PRO A 397 21.34 15.48 -12.11
C PRO A 397 21.69 15.49 -10.62
N PRO A 398 20.91 16.17 -9.76
CA PRO A 398 21.16 16.21 -8.33
C PRO A 398 20.92 14.84 -7.69
N HIS A 399 21.57 14.58 -6.57
CA HIS A 399 21.20 13.46 -5.70
C HIS A 399 19.81 13.71 -5.10
N VAL A 400 19.01 12.66 -4.96
CA VAL A 400 17.63 12.74 -4.46
C VAL A 400 17.45 11.86 -3.24
N LEU A 401 16.97 12.46 -2.14
CA LEU A 401 16.50 11.77 -0.95
C LEU A 401 15.00 11.97 -0.83
N VAL A 402 14.27 10.88 -0.88
CA VAL A 402 12.83 10.87 -0.66
C VAL A 402 12.55 10.39 0.74
N MET A 403 11.72 11.11 1.49
CA MET A 403 11.34 10.73 2.85
C MET A 403 9.86 10.34 2.91
N THR A 404 9.53 9.38 3.76
CA THR A 404 8.14 9.05 4.10
C THR A 404 7.99 8.79 5.60
N ALA A 405 6.92 9.33 6.18
CA ALA A 405 6.54 9.06 7.57
C ALA A 405 5.61 7.86 7.71
N THR A 406 5.00 7.41 6.59
CA THR A 406 4.30 6.13 6.58
C THR A 406 5.32 5.03 6.34
N PRO A 407 5.54 4.14 7.29
CA PRO A 407 6.30 2.94 7.01
C PRO A 407 5.63 2.18 5.88
N ILE A 408 6.38 1.89 4.82
CA ILE A 408 5.93 1.04 3.73
C ILE A 408 6.42 -0.37 4.09
N PRO A 409 5.57 -1.40 4.03
CA PRO A 409 6.02 -2.77 4.24
C PRO A 409 7.29 -3.05 3.45
N ARG A 410 8.27 -3.70 4.08
CA ARG A 410 9.59 -3.92 3.45
C ARG A 410 9.47 -4.62 2.10
N THR A 411 8.56 -5.58 2.01
CA THR A 411 8.25 -6.31 0.77
C THR A 411 7.73 -5.40 -0.32
N LEU A 412 6.77 -4.53 0.02
CA LEU A 412 6.20 -3.59 -0.92
C LEU A 412 7.24 -2.54 -1.36
N ALA A 413 8.08 -2.07 -0.45
CA ALA A 413 9.17 -1.15 -0.77
C ALA A 413 10.18 -1.77 -1.76
N MET A 414 10.47 -3.06 -1.60
CA MET A 414 11.40 -3.79 -2.47
C MET A 414 10.85 -4.09 -3.87
N THR A 415 9.54 -4.03 -4.04
CA THR A 415 8.86 -4.30 -5.32
C THR A 415 8.39 -3.04 -6.02
N LEU A 416 7.78 -2.09 -5.29
CA LEU A 416 7.19 -0.89 -5.87
C LEU A 416 8.17 0.27 -6.05
N TYR A 417 9.20 0.34 -5.21
CA TYR A 417 10.20 1.40 -5.24
C TYR A 417 11.59 0.86 -5.61
N ALA A 418 11.61 -0.13 -6.51
CA ALA A 418 12.85 -0.76 -6.95
C ALA A 418 13.82 0.22 -7.67
N ASP A 419 13.33 1.39 -8.09
CA ASP A 419 14.13 2.50 -8.59
C ASP A 419 14.85 3.31 -7.50
N LEU A 420 14.47 3.11 -6.23
CA LEU A 420 15.07 3.78 -5.08
C LEU A 420 15.87 2.79 -4.23
N ASP A 421 17.07 3.20 -3.81
CA ASP A 421 17.75 2.55 -2.70
C ASP A 421 17.02 2.85 -1.41
N CYS A 422 16.84 1.87 -0.53
CA CYS A 422 16.05 2.05 0.68
C CYS A 422 16.93 2.07 1.94
N SER A 423 16.74 3.08 2.77
CA SER A 423 17.29 3.17 4.13
C SER A 423 16.18 3.26 5.16
N VAL A 424 16.35 2.57 6.27
CA VAL A 424 15.34 2.49 7.33
C VAL A 424 15.92 3.00 8.65
N ILE A 425 15.20 3.95 9.29
CA ILE A 425 15.47 4.33 10.68
C ILE A 425 14.50 3.53 11.56
N ASP A 426 15.00 2.46 12.14
CA ASP A 426 14.28 1.48 12.96
C ASP A 426 14.48 1.71 14.47
N GLU A 427 15.06 2.84 14.85
CA GLU A 427 15.26 3.26 16.23
C GLU A 427 14.57 4.60 16.49
N LEU A 428 13.96 4.74 17.67
CA LEU A 428 13.44 6.02 18.15
C LEU A 428 14.54 6.81 18.89
N PRO A 429 14.51 8.15 18.82
CA PRO A 429 15.44 9.00 19.59
C PRO A 429 15.35 8.73 21.11
N PRO A 430 16.47 8.88 21.85
CA PRO A 430 16.48 8.70 23.30
C PRO A 430 15.49 9.65 24.00
N GLY A 431 14.86 9.17 25.08
CA GLY A 431 13.91 9.96 25.89
C GLY A 431 12.46 9.97 25.36
N ARG A 432 12.18 9.28 24.28
CA ARG A 432 10.81 9.11 23.79
C ARG A 432 10.15 7.88 24.42
N HIS A 433 8.97 8.09 25.02
CA HIS A 433 8.15 7.01 25.57
C HIS A 433 7.17 6.46 24.53
N PRO A 434 6.98 5.13 24.46
CA PRO A 434 5.93 4.55 23.62
C PRO A 434 4.56 5.12 24.00
N VAL A 435 3.73 5.43 22.98
CA VAL A 435 2.36 5.90 23.21
C VAL A 435 1.48 4.73 23.62
N ILE A 436 0.86 4.81 24.79
CA ILE A 436 -0.10 3.80 25.26
C ILE A 436 -1.39 3.95 24.45
N THR A 437 -1.73 2.92 23.69
CA THR A 437 -2.95 2.91 22.87
C THR A 437 -4.01 2.04 23.54
N THR A 438 -5.22 2.61 23.73
CA THR A 438 -6.35 1.91 24.34
C THR A 438 -7.60 2.05 23.48
N HIS A 439 -8.50 1.09 23.59
CA HIS A 439 -9.78 1.08 22.91
C HIS A 439 -10.91 1.35 23.93
N GLY A 440 -11.91 2.11 23.53
CA GLY A 440 -13.11 2.40 24.31
C GLY A 440 -14.34 2.52 23.44
N THR A 441 -15.50 2.37 24.06
CA THR A 441 -16.82 2.58 23.45
C THR A 441 -17.54 3.73 24.13
N ASP A 442 -18.71 4.14 23.58
CA ASP A 442 -19.50 5.23 24.16
C ASP A 442 -19.91 4.97 25.62
N ALA A 443 -20.06 3.74 26.03
CA ALA A 443 -20.30 3.37 27.43
C ALA A 443 -19.18 3.85 28.39
N GLN A 444 -17.99 4.06 27.87
CA GLN A 444 -16.81 4.50 28.65
C GLN A 444 -16.55 6.01 28.55
N ARG A 445 -17.40 6.79 27.86
CA ARG A 445 -17.20 8.22 27.58
C ARG A 445 -17.00 9.07 28.84
N LEU A 446 -17.72 8.78 29.92
CA LEU A 446 -17.54 9.48 31.20
C LEU A 446 -16.15 9.26 31.79
N LYS A 447 -15.61 8.03 31.69
CA LYS A 447 -14.25 7.69 32.13
C LYS A 447 -13.21 8.43 31.27
N LEU A 448 -13.43 8.50 29.98
CA LEU A 448 -12.58 9.27 29.05
C LEU A 448 -12.54 10.75 29.45
N PHE A 449 -13.68 11.39 29.68
CA PHE A 449 -13.73 12.79 30.10
C PHE A 449 -13.07 13.03 31.46
N ALA A 450 -13.24 12.12 32.41
CA ALA A 450 -12.53 12.20 33.69
C ALA A 450 -11.01 12.13 33.51
N PHE A 451 -10.53 11.21 32.67
CA PHE A 451 -9.11 11.10 32.30
C PHE A 451 -8.58 12.38 31.61
N MET A 452 -9.32 12.93 30.64
CA MET A 452 -8.94 14.18 29.98
C MET A 452 -8.82 15.32 30.98
N ARG A 453 -9.76 15.48 31.93
CA ARG A 453 -9.68 16.50 33.00
C ARG A 453 -8.44 16.31 33.86
N GLN A 454 -8.11 15.09 34.23
CA GLN A 454 -6.89 14.77 34.98
C GLN A 454 -5.63 15.19 34.22
N GLN A 455 -5.55 14.91 32.93
CA GLN A 455 -4.41 15.31 32.10
C GLN A 455 -4.30 16.82 31.94
N ILE A 456 -5.42 17.50 31.72
CA ILE A 456 -5.47 18.96 31.61
C ILE A 456 -5.07 19.63 32.96
N ALA A 457 -5.51 19.09 34.08
CA ALA A 457 -5.12 19.57 35.41
C ALA A 457 -3.60 19.44 35.67
N GLN A 458 -2.90 18.53 34.96
CA GLN A 458 -1.44 18.42 34.95
C GLN A 458 -0.76 19.38 33.95
N GLY A 459 -1.53 20.28 33.34
CA GLY A 459 -1.04 21.21 32.33
C GLY A 459 -0.87 20.62 30.93
N ARG A 460 -1.42 19.43 30.65
CA ARG A 460 -1.34 18.77 29.36
C ARG A 460 -2.45 19.20 28.41
N GLN A 461 -2.22 18.99 27.11
CA GLN A 461 -3.20 19.31 26.07
C GLN A 461 -3.71 18.05 25.38
N VAL A 462 -4.91 18.12 24.83
CA VAL A 462 -5.66 17.00 24.26
C VAL A 462 -6.05 17.29 22.81
N TYR A 463 -5.79 16.37 21.92
CA TYR A 463 -6.39 16.31 20.58
C TYR A 463 -7.63 15.42 20.60
N VAL A 464 -8.71 15.87 19.94
CA VAL A 464 -9.89 15.06 19.64
C VAL A 464 -10.15 15.12 18.13
N VAL A 465 -10.06 13.98 17.47
CA VAL A 465 -10.09 13.88 16.00
C VAL A 465 -11.31 13.11 15.55
N TYR A 466 -12.07 13.71 14.61
CA TYR A 466 -13.24 13.12 13.95
C TYR A 466 -12.90 12.69 12.52
N PRO A 467 -13.46 11.56 12.01
CA PRO A 467 -13.25 11.16 10.63
C PRO A 467 -13.94 12.11 9.65
N LEU A 468 -13.40 12.21 8.42
CA LEU A 468 -14.11 12.79 7.29
C LEU A 468 -15.03 11.74 6.67
N ILE A 469 -16.27 12.11 6.34
CA ILE A 469 -17.24 11.26 5.65
C ILE A 469 -17.23 11.69 4.18
N ASN A 470 -16.69 10.87 3.29
CA ASN A 470 -16.52 11.19 1.86
C ASN A 470 -17.81 11.45 1.06
N GLU A 471 -19.00 11.32 1.66
CA GLU A 471 -20.26 11.42 0.93
C GLU A 471 -20.85 12.83 0.85
N SER A 472 -20.52 13.75 1.73
CA SER A 472 -20.78 15.18 1.56
C SER A 472 -20.01 16.05 2.60
N GLU A 473 -19.35 17.09 2.11
CA GLU A 473 -18.65 18.10 2.94
C GLU A 473 -19.54 18.76 3.99
N LYS A 474 -20.87 18.78 3.78
CA LYS A 474 -21.84 19.33 4.73
C LYS A 474 -22.11 18.41 5.93
N LEU A 475 -22.04 17.08 5.74
CA LEU A 475 -22.22 16.11 6.81
C LEU A 475 -20.97 16.09 7.71
N ASP A 476 -19.78 16.18 7.14
CA ASP A 476 -18.53 16.25 7.88
C ASP A 476 -18.48 17.46 8.83
N LEU A 477 -18.96 18.62 8.35
CA LEU A 477 -19.03 19.82 9.16
C LEU A 477 -20.02 19.67 10.32
N LYS A 478 -21.16 19.02 10.08
CA LYS A 478 -22.16 18.76 11.12
C LYS A 478 -21.60 17.85 12.22
N ASP A 479 -20.98 16.73 11.85
CA ASP A 479 -20.43 15.76 12.80
C ASP A 479 -19.34 16.37 13.70
N ILE A 480 -18.45 17.21 13.14
CA ILE A 480 -17.43 17.89 13.95
C ILE A 480 -18.04 18.98 14.85
N MET A 481 -19.07 19.69 14.39
CA MET A 481 -19.75 20.71 15.18
C MET A 481 -20.54 20.08 16.32
N ASP A 482 -21.27 18.99 16.07
CA ASP A 482 -21.99 18.23 17.11
C ASP A 482 -21.01 17.67 18.15
N GLY A 483 -19.85 17.18 17.69
CA GLY A 483 -18.77 16.73 18.56
C GLY A 483 -18.16 17.87 19.39
N TYR A 484 -17.90 19.02 18.77
CA TYR A 484 -17.41 20.21 19.46
C TYR A 484 -18.39 20.69 20.55
N GLU A 485 -19.69 20.73 20.24
CA GLU A 485 -20.71 21.08 21.21
C GLU A 485 -20.75 20.10 22.39
N SER A 486 -20.68 18.79 22.12
CA SER A 486 -20.67 17.76 23.16
C SER A 486 -19.48 17.93 24.11
N ILE A 487 -18.29 18.19 23.56
CA ILE A 487 -17.07 18.45 24.35
C ILE A 487 -17.21 19.76 25.11
N SER A 488 -17.71 20.85 24.47
CA SER A 488 -17.89 22.15 25.08
C SER A 488 -18.84 22.11 26.29
N ARG A 489 -19.90 21.30 26.23
CA ARG A 489 -20.80 21.06 27.39
C ARG A 489 -20.09 20.36 28.54
N SER A 490 -19.18 19.44 28.23
CA SER A 490 -18.44 18.67 29.24
C SER A 490 -17.22 19.40 29.78
N PHE A 491 -16.69 20.37 29.03
CA PHE A 491 -15.54 21.20 29.35
C PHE A 491 -15.89 22.68 29.21
N PRO A 492 -16.69 23.26 30.15
CA PRO A 492 -17.23 24.61 30.03
C PRO A 492 -16.16 25.67 30.22
N GLN A 493 -16.32 26.79 29.47
CA GLN A 493 -15.56 28.03 29.68
C GLN A 493 -16.00 28.69 30.97
N PRO A 494 -15.14 29.48 31.65
CA PRO A 494 -13.76 29.81 31.29
C PRO A 494 -12.73 28.79 31.76
N GLN A 495 -13.14 27.73 32.44
CA GLN A 495 -12.24 26.71 33.04
C GLN A 495 -11.43 25.97 31.99
N TYR A 496 -12.03 25.67 30.85
CA TYR A 496 -11.39 25.00 29.72
C TYR A 496 -11.55 25.84 28.46
N GLN A 497 -10.45 25.95 27.71
CA GLN A 497 -10.43 26.65 26.42
C GLN A 497 -10.31 25.61 25.28
N LEU A 498 -11.16 25.74 24.28
CA LEU A 498 -11.23 24.84 23.14
C LEU A 498 -10.81 25.55 21.86
N SER A 499 -10.12 24.85 20.98
CA SER A 499 -9.88 25.23 19.58
C SER A 499 -10.60 24.26 18.67
N ILE A 500 -11.03 24.72 17.50
CA ILE A 500 -11.58 23.89 16.43
C ILE A 500 -10.83 24.12 15.13
N VAL A 501 -10.48 23.03 14.40
CA VAL A 501 -9.79 23.11 13.11
C VAL A 501 -10.36 22.07 12.15
N HIS A 502 -10.88 22.53 10.99
CA HIS A 502 -11.43 21.65 9.97
C HIS A 502 -11.08 22.12 8.55
N GLY A 503 -11.30 21.24 7.54
CA GLY A 503 -10.90 21.47 6.16
C GLY A 503 -11.41 22.76 5.53
N GLN A 504 -12.63 23.19 5.85
CA GLN A 504 -13.31 24.33 5.24
C GLN A 504 -12.91 25.71 5.83
N MET A 505 -12.15 25.73 6.92
CA MET A 505 -11.67 27.01 7.47
C MET A 505 -10.68 27.67 6.52
N PRO A 506 -10.69 29.04 6.43
CA PRO A 506 -9.62 29.78 5.77
C PRO A 506 -8.25 29.46 6.35
N ALA A 507 -7.21 29.51 5.53
CA ALA A 507 -5.84 29.16 5.96
C ALA A 507 -5.36 30.01 7.16
N GLU A 508 -5.69 31.29 7.18
CA GLU A 508 -5.35 32.22 8.29
C GLU A 508 -6.05 31.82 9.60
N ALA A 509 -7.33 31.42 9.53
CA ALA A 509 -8.08 30.99 10.72
C ALA A 509 -7.53 29.67 11.27
N LYS A 510 -7.19 28.71 10.38
CA LYS A 510 -6.50 27.46 10.77
C LYS A 510 -5.19 27.77 11.49
N ALA A 511 -4.35 28.61 10.88
CA ALA A 511 -3.07 28.99 11.44
C ALA A 511 -3.22 29.65 12.82
N TYR A 512 -4.20 30.51 12.98
CA TYR A 512 -4.50 31.21 14.25
C TYR A 512 -4.88 30.22 15.37
N GLU A 513 -5.85 29.30 15.11
CA GLU A 513 -6.27 28.33 16.12
C GLU A 513 -5.17 27.32 16.46
N MET A 514 -4.36 26.92 15.48
CA MET A 514 -3.19 26.08 15.70
C MET A 514 -2.13 26.76 16.54
N ASP A 515 -1.89 28.06 16.33
CA ASP A 515 -0.90 28.83 17.09
C ASP A 515 -1.36 29.05 18.55
N ARG A 516 -2.65 29.33 18.77
CA ARG A 516 -3.25 29.37 20.11
C ARG A 516 -3.03 28.08 20.89
N PHE A 517 -3.28 26.92 20.22
CA PHE A 517 -3.07 25.62 20.82
C PHE A 517 -1.57 25.36 21.09
N LYS A 518 -0.69 25.72 20.16
CA LYS A 518 0.76 25.57 20.32
C LYS A 518 1.31 26.42 21.50
N ARG A 519 0.76 27.62 21.71
CA ARG A 519 1.11 28.50 22.86
C ARG A 519 0.50 28.05 24.19
N GLY A 520 -0.34 26.99 24.19
CA GLY A 520 -1.00 26.50 25.40
C GLY A 520 -2.20 27.33 25.86
N GLU A 521 -2.70 28.24 25.01
CA GLU A 521 -3.88 29.10 25.32
C GLU A 521 -5.17 28.25 25.30
N THR A 522 -5.17 27.13 24.62
CA THR A 522 -6.31 26.19 24.58
C THR A 522 -5.89 24.80 25.05
N ASN A 523 -6.80 24.15 25.80
CA ASN A 523 -6.56 22.87 26.44
C ASN A 523 -6.89 21.69 25.53
N ILE A 524 -7.93 21.84 24.71
CA ILE A 524 -8.47 20.81 23.83
C ILE A 524 -8.55 21.37 22.41
N MET A 525 -8.02 20.63 21.45
CA MET A 525 -8.20 20.90 20.04
C MET A 525 -9.11 19.83 19.43
N VAL A 526 -10.26 20.24 18.91
CA VAL A 526 -11.18 19.41 18.16
C VAL A 526 -10.89 19.60 16.66
N SER A 527 -10.69 18.52 15.92
CA SER A 527 -10.37 18.63 14.51
C SER A 527 -10.86 17.45 13.67
N THR A 528 -10.85 17.66 12.36
CA THR A 528 -10.88 16.56 11.38
C THR A 528 -9.45 16.06 11.11
N THR A 529 -9.27 15.18 10.12
CA THR A 529 -7.98 14.62 9.68
C THR A 529 -6.94 15.66 9.25
N VAL A 530 -7.28 16.94 9.18
CA VAL A 530 -6.35 18.03 8.84
C VAL A 530 -5.09 18.08 9.74
N ILE A 531 -5.18 17.50 10.95
CA ILE A 531 -4.01 17.35 11.86
C ILE A 531 -3.00 16.29 11.37
N GLU A 532 -3.34 15.45 10.42
CA GLU A 532 -2.37 14.48 9.83
C GLU A 532 -1.12 15.22 9.31
N VAL A 533 -1.24 16.50 8.99
CA VAL A 533 -0.18 17.28 8.37
C VAL A 533 0.33 18.35 9.34
N GLY A 534 1.43 18.05 10.03
CA GLY A 534 2.47 19.05 10.23
C GLY A 534 2.52 19.86 11.50
N VAL A 535 1.72 19.70 12.56
CA VAL A 535 1.91 20.53 13.78
C VAL A 535 2.54 19.74 14.91
N ASP A 536 3.67 20.26 15.40
CA ASP A 536 4.38 19.73 16.55
C ASP A 536 4.00 20.50 17.81
N VAL A 537 3.27 19.84 18.72
CA VAL A 537 2.91 20.37 20.04
C VAL A 537 3.39 19.41 21.12
N PRO A 538 4.61 19.60 21.66
CA PRO A 538 5.21 18.68 22.63
C PRO A 538 4.37 18.45 23.89
N ASN A 539 3.54 19.45 24.27
CA ASN A 539 2.66 19.39 25.43
C ASN A 539 1.35 18.62 25.19
N ALA A 540 1.00 18.31 23.94
CA ALA A 540 -0.17 17.49 23.63
C ALA A 540 0.17 16.00 23.85
N THR A 541 -0.31 15.45 24.95
CA THR A 541 -0.01 14.09 25.38
C THR A 541 -1.17 13.13 25.22
N VAL A 542 -2.36 13.61 24.92
CA VAL A 542 -3.56 12.78 24.74
C VAL A 542 -4.12 12.98 23.34
N MET A 543 -4.30 11.87 22.62
CA MET A 543 -5.00 11.79 21.34
C MET A 543 -6.27 10.95 21.51
N VAL A 544 -7.43 11.54 21.28
CA VAL A 544 -8.71 10.85 21.21
C VAL A 544 -9.12 10.78 19.75
N ILE A 545 -9.40 9.59 19.24
CA ILE A 545 -9.87 9.39 17.87
C ILE A 545 -11.29 8.86 17.91
N GLU A 546 -12.24 9.66 17.52
CA GLU A 546 -13.67 9.33 17.49
C GLU A 546 -14.00 8.52 16.24
N ASN A 547 -14.91 7.55 16.34
CA ASN A 547 -15.28 6.63 15.27
C ASN A 547 -14.04 5.99 14.59
N ALA A 548 -13.11 5.50 15.42
CA ALA A 548 -11.82 5.00 14.96
C ALA A 548 -11.93 3.85 13.95
N GLU A 549 -13.06 3.11 13.94
CA GLU A 549 -13.35 2.06 12.96
C GLU A 549 -13.44 2.56 11.50
N ARG A 550 -13.62 3.87 11.30
CA ARG A 550 -13.71 4.49 9.96
C ARG A 550 -12.35 4.87 9.38
N PHE A 551 -11.31 4.86 10.19
CA PHE A 551 -9.96 5.18 9.74
C PHE A 551 -9.21 3.94 9.22
N GLY A 552 -8.33 4.15 8.25
CA GLY A 552 -7.31 3.18 7.88
C GLY A 552 -6.23 3.05 8.95
N LEU A 553 -5.54 1.90 9.01
CA LEU A 553 -4.46 1.69 9.98
C LEU A 553 -3.34 2.71 9.85
N SER A 554 -2.94 3.04 8.62
CA SER A 554 -1.92 4.05 8.35
C SER A 554 -2.31 5.43 8.88
N GLN A 555 -3.59 5.84 8.76
CA GLN A 555 -4.09 7.09 9.29
C GLN A 555 -4.09 7.09 10.83
N LEU A 556 -4.59 6.02 11.45
CA LEU A 556 -4.55 5.87 12.92
C LEU A 556 -3.13 5.95 13.45
N HIS A 557 -2.17 5.34 12.76
CA HIS A 557 -0.76 5.38 13.13
C HIS A 557 -0.18 6.79 13.01
N GLN A 558 -0.47 7.53 11.94
CA GLN A 558 -0.04 8.91 11.76
C GLN A 558 -0.62 9.83 12.85
N LEU A 559 -1.92 9.68 13.18
CA LEU A 559 -2.58 10.43 14.25
C LEU A 559 -1.97 10.11 15.60
N ARG A 560 -1.72 8.82 15.93
CA ARG A 560 -1.01 8.41 17.14
C ARG A 560 0.37 9.07 17.24
N GLY A 561 1.09 9.18 16.13
CA GLY A 561 2.41 9.81 16.07
C GLY A 561 2.41 11.33 16.31
N ARG A 562 1.24 11.99 16.38
CA ARG A 562 1.13 13.41 16.72
C ARG A 562 1.28 13.70 18.22
N VAL A 563 1.15 12.70 19.06
CA VAL A 563 1.47 12.76 20.49
C VAL A 563 2.75 11.97 20.81
N GLY A 564 3.29 12.09 22.00
CA GLY A 564 4.52 11.41 22.39
C GLY A 564 5.80 12.08 21.85
N ARG A 565 5.78 13.37 21.57
CA ARG A 565 6.94 14.14 21.12
C ARG A 565 7.70 14.84 22.26
N GLY A 566 7.10 14.89 23.43
CA GLY A 566 7.73 15.36 24.67
C GLY A 566 8.27 14.21 25.52
N GLY A 567 8.96 14.54 26.64
CA GLY A 567 9.47 13.57 27.62
C GLY A 567 8.41 12.95 28.53
N SER A 568 7.10 13.25 28.32
CA SER A 568 6.00 12.76 29.15
C SER A 568 5.27 11.60 28.49
N GLN A 569 4.74 10.69 29.33
CA GLN A 569 3.91 9.59 28.85
C GLN A 569 2.71 10.12 28.07
N SER A 570 2.44 9.55 26.90
CA SER A 570 1.36 9.95 26.03
C SER A 570 0.40 8.78 25.76
N TYR A 571 -0.84 9.14 25.44
CA TYR A 571 -1.96 8.21 25.30
C TYR A 571 -2.70 8.44 24.01
N CYS A 572 -3.13 7.35 23.35
CA CYS A 572 -4.01 7.35 22.20
C CYS A 572 -5.24 6.50 22.52
N ILE A 573 -6.43 7.13 22.53
CA ILE A 573 -7.68 6.48 22.85
C ILE A 573 -8.52 6.36 21.59
N LEU A 574 -8.81 5.13 21.17
CA LEU A 574 -9.61 4.81 20.00
C LEU A 574 -11.05 4.59 20.42
N MET A 575 -11.92 5.54 20.12
CA MET A 575 -13.36 5.44 20.44
C MET A 575 -14.09 4.83 19.24
N THR A 576 -14.92 3.80 19.50
CA THR A 576 -15.68 3.10 18.46
C THR A 576 -17.12 2.84 18.90
N LYS A 577 -17.94 2.41 17.96
CA LYS A 577 -19.25 1.81 18.25
C LYS A 577 -19.08 0.47 18.98
N GLU A 578 -20.13 -0.02 19.64
CA GLU A 578 -20.12 -1.31 20.34
C GLU A 578 -20.00 -2.49 19.37
N GLU A 579 -20.72 -2.42 18.24
CA GLU A 579 -20.68 -3.46 17.22
C GLU A 579 -19.70 -3.08 16.11
N LEU A 580 -18.65 -3.88 15.96
CA LEU A 580 -17.62 -3.73 14.93
C LEU A 580 -17.66 -4.89 13.95
N SER A 581 -17.41 -4.60 12.68
CA SER A 581 -17.10 -5.64 11.70
C SER A 581 -15.81 -6.37 12.10
N ARG A 582 -15.64 -7.62 11.66
CA ARG A 582 -14.43 -8.41 11.93
C ARG A 582 -13.14 -7.68 11.50
N THR A 583 -13.18 -7.03 10.34
CA THR A 583 -12.05 -6.25 9.82
C THR A 583 -11.75 -5.02 10.69
N SER A 584 -12.78 -4.29 11.12
CA SER A 584 -12.60 -3.14 12.02
C SER A 584 -12.04 -3.56 13.38
N GLN A 585 -12.54 -4.68 13.92
CA GLN A 585 -12.02 -5.24 15.16
C GLN A 585 -10.54 -5.59 15.08
N GLN A 586 -10.12 -6.24 13.97
CA GLN A 586 -8.72 -6.56 13.73
C GLN A 586 -7.83 -5.31 13.63
N ARG A 587 -8.30 -4.24 12.95
CA ARG A 587 -7.59 -2.95 12.87
C ARG A 587 -7.36 -2.34 14.26
N ILE A 588 -8.42 -2.24 15.07
CA ILE A 588 -8.34 -1.67 16.42
C ILE A 588 -7.41 -2.51 17.30
N GLN A 589 -7.52 -3.83 17.25
CA GLN A 589 -6.65 -4.74 18.00
C GLN A 589 -5.18 -4.58 17.59
N THR A 590 -4.88 -4.47 16.29
CA THR A 590 -3.52 -4.22 15.79
C THR A 590 -2.95 -2.92 16.37
N MET A 591 -3.72 -1.83 16.33
CA MET A 591 -3.29 -0.54 16.88
C MET A 591 -3.00 -0.58 18.38
N CYS A 592 -3.75 -1.39 19.14
CA CYS A 592 -3.56 -1.55 20.59
C CYS A 592 -2.39 -2.49 20.93
N SER A 593 -2.08 -3.47 20.06
CA SER A 593 -1.08 -4.51 20.35
C SER A 593 0.36 -4.10 20.01
N THR A 594 0.56 -3.15 19.08
CA THR A 594 1.91 -2.75 18.66
C THR A 594 2.04 -1.24 18.45
N THR A 595 3.24 -0.74 18.72
CA THR A 595 3.66 0.62 18.39
C THR A 595 4.54 0.68 17.15
N ASP A 596 4.99 -0.47 16.63
CA ASP A 596 5.84 -0.57 15.45
C ASP A 596 5.04 -0.22 14.17
N GLY A 597 5.42 0.87 13.53
CA GLY A 597 4.78 1.34 12.30
C GLY A 597 4.93 0.37 11.12
N PHE A 598 6.00 -0.41 11.05
CA PHE A 598 6.17 -1.41 9.98
C PHE A 598 5.22 -2.59 10.16
N ALA A 599 5.07 -3.09 11.40
CA ALA A 599 4.10 -4.13 11.71
C ALA A 599 2.66 -3.68 11.44
N ILE A 600 2.33 -2.41 11.72
CA ILE A 600 1.02 -1.81 11.40
C ILE A 600 0.80 -1.72 9.89
N ALA A 601 1.82 -1.31 9.14
CA ALA A 601 1.73 -1.22 7.68
C ALA A 601 1.56 -2.60 7.02
N GLU A 602 2.24 -3.62 7.53
CA GLU A 602 2.05 -5.02 7.08
C GLU A 602 0.63 -5.52 7.38
N ALA A 603 0.10 -5.22 8.57
CA ALA A 603 -1.27 -5.56 8.91
C ALA A 603 -2.29 -4.80 8.04
N ASP A 604 -2.06 -3.52 7.75
CA ASP A 604 -2.91 -2.72 6.85
C ASP A 604 -2.97 -3.34 5.45
N LEU A 605 -1.82 -3.75 4.94
CA LEU A 605 -1.71 -4.40 3.64
C LEU A 605 -2.48 -5.74 3.59
N ARG A 606 -2.34 -6.58 4.62
CA ARG A 606 -3.08 -7.86 4.74
C ARG A 606 -4.59 -7.66 4.85
N LEU A 607 -5.04 -6.64 5.59
CA LEU A 607 -6.47 -6.39 5.81
C LEU A 607 -7.19 -5.74 4.62
N ARG A 608 -6.44 -5.06 3.74
CA ARG A 608 -7.00 -4.50 2.49
C ARG A 608 -7.25 -5.57 1.44
N GLY A 609 -6.45 -6.62 1.43
CA GLY A 609 -6.50 -7.69 0.43
C GLY A 609 -6.04 -7.27 -0.97
N PRO A 610 -5.95 -8.22 -1.92
CA PRO A 610 -5.42 -7.96 -3.27
C PRO A 610 -6.30 -7.01 -4.11
N GLY A 611 -7.58 -6.83 -3.80
CA GLY A 611 -8.50 -5.98 -4.57
C GLY A 611 -8.25 -4.47 -4.41
N ASP A 612 -7.84 -4.01 -3.23
CA ASP A 612 -7.57 -2.60 -2.95
C ASP A 612 -6.16 -2.14 -3.39
N LEU A 613 -5.29 -3.09 -3.75
CA LEU A 613 -4.03 -2.80 -4.45
C LEU A 613 -4.26 -2.18 -5.84
N GLN A 614 -5.48 -2.27 -6.38
CA GLN A 614 -5.88 -1.57 -7.62
C GLN A 614 -5.69 -0.05 -7.55
N GLY A 615 -5.78 0.57 -6.38
CA GLY A 615 -5.40 1.98 -6.20
C GLY A 615 -3.90 2.24 -6.43
N LEU A 616 -3.05 1.24 -6.19
CA LEU A 616 -1.62 1.25 -6.51
C LEU A 616 -1.37 0.84 -7.98
N GLN A 617 -2.29 0.11 -8.60
CA GLN A 617 -2.27 -0.23 -10.04
C GLN A 617 -2.49 1.01 -10.93
N GLN A 618 -3.18 2.06 -10.45
CA GLN A 618 -3.26 3.34 -11.16
C GLN A 618 -1.88 4.00 -11.40
N SER A 619 -0.85 3.57 -10.69
CA SER A 619 0.54 3.93 -10.94
C SER A 619 1.27 3.00 -11.92
N GLY A 620 0.59 2.01 -12.52
CA GLY A 620 1.17 1.07 -13.52
C GLY A 620 2.20 0.09 -12.96
N MET A 621 2.19 -0.16 -11.66
CA MET A 621 3.35 -0.77 -10.99
C MET A 621 3.34 -2.29 -10.86
N LEU A 622 2.22 -3.00 -10.78
CA LEU A 622 2.23 -4.46 -10.61
C LEU A 622 0.93 -5.08 -11.12
N ASP A 623 1.00 -5.75 -12.24
CA ASP A 623 -0.06 -6.61 -12.76
C ASP A 623 0.32 -8.08 -12.49
N LEU A 624 0.22 -8.49 -11.21
CA LEU A 624 0.48 -9.87 -10.80
C LEU A 624 -0.77 -10.71 -11.04
N LYS A 625 -0.60 -11.86 -11.70
CA LYS A 625 -1.69 -12.77 -12.07
C LYS A 625 -1.94 -13.85 -11.02
N VAL A 626 -0.88 -14.30 -10.35
CA VAL A 626 -0.91 -15.47 -9.46
C VAL A 626 -0.27 -15.19 -8.12
N ALA A 627 0.84 -14.45 -8.11
CA ALA A 627 1.58 -14.15 -6.89
C ALA A 627 0.91 -13.03 -6.09
N ASP A 628 0.96 -13.13 -4.77
CA ASP A 628 0.61 -12.08 -3.83
C ASP A 628 1.86 -11.62 -3.08
N ILE A 629 2.15 -10.31 -3.12
CA ILE A 629 3.38 -9.76 -2.51
C ILE A 629 3.42 -9.96 -0.99
N VAL A 630 2.25 -10.00 -0.37
CA VAL A 630 2.12 -10.10 1.09
C VAL A 630 2.23 -11.56 1.54
N ASP A 631 1.41 -12.40 0.93
CA ASP A 631 1.34 -13.82 1.30
C ASP A 631 2.59 -14.59 0.81
N ASP A 632 3.18 -14.16 -0.30
CA ASP A 632 4.36 -14.77 -0.90
C ASP A 632 5.68 -14.03 -0.55
N GLU A 633 5.73 -13.28 0.57
CA GLU A 633 6.94 -12.53 1.00
C GLU A 633 8.24 -13.35 0.96
N PRO A 634 8.30 -14.60 1.46
CA PRO A 634 9.51 -15.39 1.38
C PRO A 634 9.97 -15.62 -0.07
N LEU A 635 9.02 -15.77 -0.99
CA LEU A 635 9.27 -15.99 -2.40
C LEU A 635 9.78 -14.71 -3.09
N VAL A 636 9.22 -13.54 -2.73
CA VAL A 636 9.68 -12.22 -3.18
C VAL A 636 11.15 -12.01 -2.79
N ARG A 637 11.54 -12.36 -1.56
CA ARG A 637 12.93 -12.26 -1.10
C ARG A 637 13.85 -13.21 -1.85
N ALA A 638 13.44 -14.47 -1.99
CA ALA A 638 14.23 -15.49 -2.67
C ALA A 638 14.49 -15.13 -4.14
N THR A 639 13.46 -14.70 -4.87
CA THR A 639 13.58 -14.30 -6.27
C THR A 639 14.43 -13.05 -6.45
N ARG A 640 14.30 -12.07 -5.55
CA ARG A 640 15.13 -10.85 -5.56
C ARG A 640 16.61 -11.18 -5.38
N ASP A 641 16.93 -11.99 -4.37
CA ASP A 641 18.33 -12.32 -4.05
C ASP A 641 18.95 -13.19 -5.14
N GLU A 642 18.17 -14.06 -5.76
CA GLU A 642 18.61 -14.86 -6.90
C GLU A 642 18.92 -14.01 -8.13
N VAL A 643 18.01 -13.12 -8.52
CA VAL A 643 18.19 -12.19 -9.62
C VAL A 643 19.40 -11.29 -9.38
N ARG A 644 19.58 -10.78 -8.15
CA ARG A 644 20.74 -10.00 -7.78
C ARG A 644 22.03 -10.78 -8.01
N THR A 645 22.10 -12.02 -7.53
CA THR A 645 23.27 -12.88 -7.71
C THR A 645 23.60 -13.12 -9.20
N ILE A 646 22.58 -13.36 -10.01
CA ILE A 646 22.75 -13.53 -11.46
C ILE A 646 23.31 -12.26 -12.11
N LEU A 647 22.71 -11.11 -11.81
CA LEU A 647 23.11 -9.82 -12.41
C LEU A 647 24.44 -9.28 -11.86
N GLU A 648 24.87 -9.66 -10.65
CA GLU A 648 26.21 -9.36 -10.12
C GLU A 648 27.29 -10.15 -10.87
N ASN A 649 26.99 -11.40 -11.24
CA ASN A 649 27.92 -12.26 -11.96
C ASN A 649 27.90 -12.07 -13.49
N ASP A 650 26.75 -11.72 -14.05
CA ASP A 650 26.52 -11.55 -15.48
C ASP A 650 25.55 -10.38 -15.74
N PRO A 651 26.03 -9.12 -15.62
CA PRO A 651 25.18 -7.92 -15.72
C PRO A 651 24.43 -7.78 -17.05
N ASP A 652 25.01 -8.26 -18.14
CA ASP A 652 24.48 -8.17 -19.51
C ASP A 652 23.79 -9.48 -19.96
N LEU A 653 23.69 -10.49 -19.07
CA LEU A 653 23.11 -11.81 -19.34
C LEU A 653 23.71 -12.49 -20.59
N LEU A 654 25.03 -12.43 -20.72
CA LEU A 654 25.76 -12.97 -21.88
C LEU A 654 26.10 -14.45 -21.72
N LEU A 655 26.13 -14.99 -20.51
CA LEU A 655 26.39 -16.39 -20.25
C LEU A 655 25.31 -17.28 -20.92
N PRO A 656 25.70 -18.45 -21.49
CA PRO A 656 24.76 -19.33 -22.17
C PRO A 656 23.57 -19.76 -21.31
N GLU A 657 23.77 -19.97 -20.02
CA GLU A 657 22.75 -20.35 -19.04
C GLU A 657 21.70 -19.23 -18.83
N ASN A 658 22.07 -17.96 -19.00
CA ASN A 658 21.18 -16.81 -18.84
C ASN A 658 20.49 -16.40 -20.16
N LYS A 659 20.70 -17.15 -21.25
CA LYS A 659 20.04 -16.89 -22.53
C LYS A 659 18.53 -16.75 -22.47
N PRO A 660 17.77 -17.56 -21.69
CA PRO A 660 16.32 -17.38 -21.55
C PRO A 660 15.96 -15.99 -21.01
N LEU A 661 16.67 -15.51 -20.01
CA LEU A 661 16.43 -14.20 -19.38
C LEU A 661 16.71 -13.04 -20.34
N ARG A 662 17.82 -13.13 -21.11
CA ARG A 662 18.14 -12.15 -22.14
C ARG A 662 17.07 -12.09 -23.22
N GLN A 663 16.58 -13.24 -23.68
CA GLN A 663 15.49 -13.31 -24.66
C GLN A 663 14.20 -12.72 -24.12
N TYR A 664 13.87 -12.96 -22.86
CA TYR A 664 12.71 -12.35 -22.20
C TYR A 664 12.81 -10.82 -22.23
N LEU A 665 13.94 -10.23 -21.82
CA LEU A 665 14.12 -8.77 -21.79
C LEU A 665 14.10 -8.15 -23.22
N GLN A 666 14.61 -8.85 -24.23
CA GLN A 666 14.61 -8.38 -25.63
C GLN A 666 13.23 -8.45 -26.29
N ASN A 667 12.42 -9.45 -25.96
CA ASN A 667 11.11 -9.66 -26.56
C ASN A 667 9.99 -8.83 -25.90
N LYS A 668 10.29 -8.15 -24.80
CA LYS A 668 9.32 -7.29 -24.12
C LYS A 668 9.03 -6.08 -25.02
N PRO A 669 7.75 -5.80 -25.36
CA PRO A 669 7.39 -4.58 -26.05
C PRO A 669 7.98 -3.39 -25.30
N SER A 670 8.57 -2.45 -25.99
CA SER A 670 9.16 -1.22 -25.42
C SER A 670 8.05 -0.29 -24.86
N SER A 671 7.21 -0.81 -23.99
CA SER A 671 6.22 -0.04 -23.24
C SER A 671 6.85 0.81 -22.13
N ASN A 672 8.16 0.87 -22.08
CA ASN A 672 8.90 1.75 -21.17
C ASN A 672 8.81 3.21 -21.62
N GLN A 673 7.65 3.84 -21.38
CA GLN A 673 7.60 5.30 -21.22
C GLN A 673 8.52 5.79 -20.08
N TRP A 674 8.97 4.90 -19.21
CA TRP A 674 9.90 5.17 -18.10
C TRP A 674 11.35 5.38 -18.56
N GLY A 675 11.78 4.80 -19.68
CA GLY A 675 13.12 4.99 -20.25
C GLY A 675 13.28 6.27 -21.08
N LYS A 676 12.20 7.00 -21.37
CA LYS A 676 12.22 8.28 -22.10
C LYS A 676 12.19 9.50 -21.19
N ILE A 677 12.21 9.31 -19.88
CA ILE A 677 12.32 10.37 -18.87
C ILE A 677 13.72 10.27 -18.23
N SER A 678 14.72 10.14 -19.08
CA SER A 678 16.11 10.34 -18.71
C SER A 678 16.63 11.57 -19.44
#